data_6b29bd2f65e9bee85a5fa860efd822a2
#
_entry.id   6b29bd2f65e9bee85a5fa860efd822a2
#
_cell.length_a   1.000
_cell.length_b   1.000
_cell.length_c   1.000
_cell.angle_alpha   90.00
_cell.angle_beta   90.00
_cell.angle_gamma   90.00
#
_symmetry.space_group_name_H-M   'P 1'
#
loop_
_entity.id
_entity.type
_entity.pdbx_description
1 polymer ?
#
loop_
_entity_poly.entity_id
_entity_poly.type
_entity_poly.pdbx_seq_one_letter_code
_entity_poly.pdbx_strand_id
1 'polypeptide(L)'
;METKAQFLEELKKYNENYDLEVIGAAFDMAYKLHEGQLRKSGEPYFIHPIAVSKILAQLGMDEATIVGGLLHDVVEDTEYTREMLVKDFGEEVAVLVDGVTKLGSIKFDTKEEAQAENLRKMFFAMSKDIRVLIIKLADRLHNMRTAEYWSESKQKEKARETLDIYAPLASRLGIFTVKFELEDTALKYLHPQEYETLKSEVSEKREQREKVINSVIEKISATLEQLNLHFDIAGRSKHLYSIYKKMVLQNKQLDEIFDLTAVRVIVDSVKDCYAVLGLVHTMWKPIPRRFKDYIAMPKPNMYQSLHTTVIGDNGEPFEIQIRTFEMHKVAEYGIAAHWKYKEGKHDAKQNNEDLKLAWLRQTLEWQQELNDPKEFMETLKMDLFSSQVFVFTPKGEVIDLPAGSTPLDFAFKIHTDVGCKCVGAKVNGKMVTIDHQLNNGDIVEIVTSSNSSGPSVDWLKIAKSSTARTKIRQFLRKANKPDDIVKGKEALDRYVRKKGYDPHEVCKSAFLNRALKDSNIASNLDEMYIQICNNQVLSKFASLLFKYYDEEQRLAAQKEEEKFKAIIADENKKAKNNQTRRDNPGIVVKGSDNLMIRISRCCNPVPGDEIIGFITKGRGISVHRKDCSNMTSLPENEHARLIDVEWEDLKVGKSYDADICMVTIDRRHMFSDISRACEDMDVHISGVNAKSGKNEEVNIVLTLSLSSTQQMQKVLRTLRNIEGVLHVYRAKS
;
A
#
# COMPACT_ATOMS: atom_id res chain seq x y z
N MET A 1 38.47 15.27 22.62
CA MET A 1 37.74 14.03 22.31
C MET A 1 37.78 13.16 23.56
N GLU A 2 36.64 12.62 23.95
CA GLU A 2 36.57 11.74 25.13
C GLU A 2 37.34 10.44 24.91
N THR A 3 38.07 10.01 25.91
CA THR A 3 38.85 8.75 25.83
C THR A 3 37.94 7.56 26.16
N LYS A 4 38.29 6.37 25.63
CA LYS A 4 37.59 5.11 25.96
C LYS A 4 37.44 4.91 27.47
N ALA A 5 38.50 5.17 28.24
CA ALA A 5 38.46 5.02 29.70
C ALA A 5 37.45 5.94 30.36
N GLN A 6 37.37 7.21 29.95
CA GLN A 6 36.37 8.17 30.46
C GLN A 6 34.95 7.74 30.12
N PHE A 7 34.72 7.30 28.89
CA PHE A 7 33.41 6.79 28.45
C PHE A 7 32.97 5.58 29.28
N LEU A 8 33.83 4.59 29.45
CA LEU A 8 33.49 3.40 30.23
C LEU A 8 33.30 3.69 31.73
N GLU A 9 34.03 4.64 32.28
CA GLU A 9 33.86 5.09 33.69
C GLU A 9 32.52 5.81 33.86
N GLU A 10 32.10 6.57 32.86
CA GLU A 10 30.80 7.23 32.91
C GLU A 10 29.66 6.21 32.81
N LEU A 11 29.77 5.19 31.97
CA LEU A 11 28.76 4.13 31.87
C LEU A 11 28.59 3.34 33.17
N LYS A 12 29.69 3.09 33.91
CA LYS A 12 29.61 2.43 35.22
C LYS A 12 28.73 3.17 36.23
N LYS A 13 28.61 4.50 36.17
CA LYS A 13 27.74 5.27 37.03
C LYS A 13 26.26 4.95 36.85
N TYR A 14 25.87 4.47 35.65
CA TYR A 14 24.47 4.11 35.36
C TYR A 14 24.18 2.65 35.67
N ASN A 15 25.12 1.73 35.41
CA ASN A 15 25.02 0.31 35.78
C ASN A 15 26.41 -0.30 35.95
N GLU A 16 26.70 -0.80 37.16
CA GLU A 16 27.98 -1.46 37.48
C GLU A 16 28.14 -2.84 36.83
N ASN A 17 27.04 -3.45 36.36
CA ASN A 17 27.02 -4.81 35.81
C ASN A 17 27.31 -4.88 34.30
N TYR A 18 27.55 -3.76 33.63
CA TYR A 18 27.84 -3.77 32.20
C TYR A 18 29.15 -4.54 31.91
N ASP A 19 29.15 -5.38 30.87
CA ASP A 19 30.35 -5.95 30.32
C ASP A 19 31.15 -4.88 29.55
N LEU A 20 32.11 -4.29 30.24
CA LEU A 20 32.91 -3.20 29.71
C LEU A 20 33.92 -3.66 28.65
N GLU A 21 34.19 -4.96 28.52
CA GLU A 21 35.09 -5.49 27.48
C GLU A 21 34.37 -5.44 26.12
N VAL A 22 33.13 -5.92 26.06
CA VAL A 22 32.29 -5.91 24.85
C VAL A 22 31.96 -4.47 24.41
N ILE A 23 31.56 -3.61 25.33
CA ILE A 23 31.27 -2.20 25.02
C ILE A 23 32.57 -1.50 24.57
N GLY A 24 33.72 -1.81 25.19
CA GLY A 24 35.01 -1.26 24.82
C GLY A 24 35.50 -1.73 23.44
N ALA A 25 35.19 -2.96 23.04
CA ALA A 25 35.48 -3.46 21.70
C ALA A 25 34.64 -2.74 20.65
N ALA A 26 33.31 -2.51 20.95
CA ALA A 26 32.42 -1.75 20.08
C ALA A 26 32.84 -0.27 19.94
N PHE A 27 33.33 0.35 21.03
CA PHE A 27 33.90 1.69 20.98
C PHE A 27 35.12 1.78 20.05
N ASP A 28 36.08 0.86 20.16
CA ASP A 28 37.27 0.84 19.33
C ASP A 28 36.92 0.59 17.86
N MET A 29 35.96 -0.30 17.60
CA MET A 29 35.45 -0.59 16.25
C MET A 29 34.80 0.62 15.62
N ALA A 30 33.85 1.25 16.31
CA ALA A 30 33.14 2.44 15.82
C ALA A 30 34.11 3.60 15.59
N TYR A 31 35.11 3.80 16.49
CA TYR A 31 36.16 4.81 16.34
C TYR A 31 36.93 4.60 15.05
N LYS A 32 37.40 3.36 14.82
CA LYS A 32 38.19 2.99 13.64
C LYS A 32 37.43 3.15 12.34
N LEU A 33 36.17 2.74 12.32
CA LEU A 33 35.33 2.76 11.11
C LEU A 33 34.85 4.17 10.72
N HIS A 34 34.73 5.07 11.67
CA HIS A 34 34.39 6.48 11.43
C HIS A 34 35.63 7.41 11.40
N GLU A 35 36.83 6.86 11.36
CA GLU A 35 38.07 7.64 11.32
C GLU A 35 38.11 8.54 10.07
N GLY A 36 38.37 9.84 10.26
CA GLY A 36 38.41 10.82 9.17
C GLY A 36 37.04 11.36 8.75
N GLN A 37 35.94 10.80 9.21
CA GLN A 37 34.61 11.36 8.95
C GLN A 37 34.35 12.56 9.88
N LEU A 38 33.75 13.63 9.31
CA LEU A 38 33.40 14.85 10.05
C LEU A 38 31.91 15.12 9.96
N ARG A 39 31.37 15.65 11.07
CA ARG A 39 30.00 16.19 11.12
C ARG A 39 29.95 17.58 10.44
N LYS A 40 28.75 18.10 10.22
CA LYS A 40 28.54 19.47 9.72
C LYS A 40 29.07 20.56 10.69
N SER A 41 29.23 20.23 11.96
CA SER A 41 29.89 21.09 12.95
C SER A 41 31.41 21.20 12.76
N GLY A 42 32.01 20.33 11.91
CA GLY A 42 33.46 20.17 11.79
C GLY A 42 34.07 19.24 12.84
N GLU A 43 33.30 18.71 13.75
CA GLU A 43 33.75 17.73 14.76
C GLU A 43 33.82 16.31 14.18
N PRO A 44 34.68 15.43 14.75
CA PRO A 44 34.71 14.02 14.36
C PRO A 44 33.33 13.35 14.48
N TYR A 45 32.96 12.57 13.47
CA TYR A 45 31.63 11.91 13.42
C TYR A 45 31.37 11.01 14.63
N PHE A 46 32.42 10.36 15.13
CA PHE A 46 32.38 9.42 16.24
C PHE A 46 31.81 9.99 17.57
N ILE A 47 31.79 11.31 17.74
CA ILE A 47 31.13 11.95 18.89
C ILE A 47 29.64 11.62 18.94
N HIS A 48 29.01 11.38 17.79
CA HIS A 48 27.59 11.04 17.69
C HIS A 48 27.27 9.66 18.30
N PRO A 49 27.86 8.56 17.88
CA PRO A 49 27.66 7.24 18.48
C PRO A 49 27.90 7.22 20.00
N ILE A 50 28.96 7.89 20.47
CA ILE A 50 29.22 8.02 21.91
C ILE A 50 28.03 8.69 22.64
N ALA A 51 27.56 9.82 22.11
CA ALA A 51 26.46 10.55 22.73
C ALA A 51 25.15 9.76 22.73
N VAL A 52 24.87 9.04 21.61
CA VAL A 52 23.70 8.14 21.53
C VAL A 52 23.78 7.04 22.59
N SER A 53 24.93 6.39 22.72
CA SER A 53 25.13 5.32 23.72
C SER A 53 25.03 5.82 25.15
N LYS A 54 25.49 7.05 25.45
CA LYS A 54 25.27 7.68 26.76
C LYS A 54 23.81 7.93 27.05
N ILE A 55 23.05 8.42 26.08
CA ILE A 55 21.60 8.59 26.23
C ILE A 55 20.92 7.25 26.54
N LEU A 56 21.32 6.17 25.85
CA LEU A 56 20.83 4.81 26.10
C LEU A 56 21.15 4.31 27.50
N ALA A 57 22.39 4.55 27.97
CA ALA A 57 22.81 4.20 29.34
C ALA A 57 22.03 5.01 30.39
N GLN A 58 21.78 6.33 30.18
CA GLN A 58 20.95 7.15 31.02
C GLN A 58 19.52 6.62 31.12
N LEU A 59 18.99 6.05 30.02
CA LEU A 59 17.70 5.38 30.00
C LEU A 59 17.71 4.00 30.69
N GLY A 60 18.88 3.51 31.11
CA GLY A 60 19.03 2.22 31.79
C GLY A 60 18.89 1.01 30.86
N MET A 61 19.26 1.17 29.59
CA MET A 61 19.20 0.09 28.60
C MET A 61 20.28 -0.95 28.82
N ASP A 62 20.06 -2.15 28.26
CA ASP A 62 21.01 -3.26 28.31
C ASP A 62 22.25 -3.05 27.43
N GLU A 63 23.23 -3.89 27.64
CA GLU A 63 24.52 -3.85 26.96
C GLU A 63 24.38 -3.94 25.44
N ALA A 64 23.58 -4.90 24.94
CA ALA A 64 23.36 -5.07 23.51
C ALA A 64 22.79 -3.81 22.84
N THR A 65 21.92 -3.07 23.55
CA THR A 65 21.37 -1.80 23.08
C THR A 65 22.43 -0.70 23.06
N ILE A 66 23.31 -0.64 24.06
CA ILE A 66 24.42 0.34 24.12
C ILE A 66 25.39 0.09 22.97
N VAL A 67 25.79 -1.17 22.76
CA VAL A 67 26.63 -1.59 21.64
C VAL A 67 25.94 -1.29 20.30
N GLY A 68 24.64 -1.58 20.19
CA GLY A 68 23.84 -1.20 19.05
C GLY A 68 23.82 0.31 18.79
N GLY A 69 23.81 1.12 19.86
CA GLY A 69 23.93 2.59 19.77
C GLY A 69 25.31 3.07 19.30
N LEU A 70 26.40 2.39 19.70
CA LEU A 70 27.76 2.68 19.20
C LEU A 70 27.92 2.35 17.72
N LEU A 71 27.24 1.31 17.23
CA LEU A 71 27.42 0.73 15.90
C LEU A 71 26.27 1.03 14.92
N HIS A 72 25.27 1.85 15.31
CA HIS A 72 24.03 2.01 14.56
C HIS A 72 24.20 2.56 13.14
N ASP A 73 25.20 3.42 12.91
CA ASP A 73 25.50 4.02 11.60
C ASP A 73 26.61 3.29 10.83
N VAL A 74 27.29 2.33 11.48
CA VAL A 74 28.46 1.66 10.88
C VAL A 74 28.12 0.91 9.61
N VAL A 75 26.98 0.21 9.57
CA VAL A 75 26.54 -0.56 8.38
C VAL A 75 26.03 0.36 7.26
N GLU A 76 25.54 1.58 7.58
CA GLU A 76 25.04 2.54 6.60
C GLU A 76 26.17 3.37 5.99
N ASP A 77 27.12 3.80 6.81
CA ASP A 77 28.12 4.82 6.45
C ASP A 77 29.53 4.23 6.16
N THR A 78 29.74 2.91 6.30
CA THR A 78 31.03 2.25 6.11
C THR A 78 30.92 0.95 5.30
N GLU A 79 32.05 0.31 5.00
CA GLU A 79 32.09 -0.99 4.30
C GLU A 79 31.83 -2.19 5.24
N TYR A 80 31.49 -1.96 6.52
CA TYR A 80 31.27 -3.01 7.50
C TYR A 80 29.89 -3.65 7.30
N THR A 81 29.86 -4.96 7.03
CA THR A 81 28.61 -5.65 6.68
C THR A 81 27.91 -6.26 7.88
N ARG A 82 26.60 -6.59 7.69
CA ARG A 82 25.81 -7.30 8.72
C ARG A 82 26.47 -8.62 9.15
N GLU A 83 27.04 -9.37 8.22
CA GLU A 83 27.71 -10.66 8.49
C GLU A 83 28.92 -10.49 9.38
N MET A 84 29.73 -9.41 9.19
CA MET A 84 30.83 -9.05 10.05
C MET A 84 30.31 -8.69 11.44
N LEU A 85 29.23 -7.92 11.53
CA LEU A 85 28.62 -7.53 12.79
C LEU A 85 28.13 -8.75 13.60
N VAL A 86 27.50 -9.73 12.95
CA VAL A 86 27.08 -11.00 13.58
C VAL A 86 28.29 -11.76 14.13
N LYS A 87 29.39 -11.81 13.38
CA LYS A 87 30.60 -12.51 13.79
C LYS A 87 31.26 -11.87 15.01
N ASP A 88 31.32 -10.55 15.07
CA ASP A 88 32.09 -9.81 16.07
C ASP A 88 31.27 -9.48 17.33
N PHE A 89 29.96 -9.25 17.20
CA PHE A 89 29.08 -8.80 18.29
C PHE A 89 27.80 -9.64 18.46
N GLY A 90 27.62 -10.67 17.67
CA GLY A 90 26.47 -11.58 17.77
C GLY A 90 25.22 -11.15 17.02
N GLU A 91 24.26 -12.07 16.89
CA GLU A 91 23.02 -11.87 16.12
C GLU A 91 22.13 -10.81 16.76
N GLU A 92 22.10 -10.71 18.09
CA GLU A 92 21.26 -9.75 18.82
C GLU A 92 21.61 -8.30 18.45
N VAL A 93 22.88 -7.92 18.55
CA VAL A 93 23.35 -6.59 18.15
C VAL A 93 23.13 -6.34 16.67
N ALA A 94 23.37 -7.36 15.83
CA ALA A 94 23.17 -7.24 14.39
C ALA A 94 21.70 -6.98 14.02
N VAL A 95 20.74 -7.60 14.70
CA VAL A 95 19.30 -7.35 14.51
C VAL A 95 18.94 -5.92 14.89
N LEU A 96 19.48 -5.40 15.99
CA LEU A 96 19.24 -4.03 16.43
C LEU A 96 19.77 -3.01 15.42
N VAL A 97 21.03 -3.16 15.00
CA VAL A 97 21.67 -2.26 14.03
C VAL A 97 20.98 -2.33 12.66
N ASP A 98 20.70 -3.54 12.14
CA ASP A 98 19.96 -3.73 10.88
C ASP A 98 18.55 -3.11 10.93
N GLY A 99 17.88 -3.20 12.08
CA GLY A 99 16.60 -2.56 12.31
C GLY A 99 16.65 -1.04 12.21
N VAL A 100 17.71 -0.41 12.69
CA VAL A 100 17.92 1.04 12.62
C VAL A 100 18.34 1.47 11.20
N THR A 101 19.22 0.71 10.52
CA THR A 101 19.80 1.01 9.20
C THR A 101 18.79 0.89 8.07
N LYS A 102 17.94 -0.15 8.04
CA LYS A 102 16.94 -0.38 6.97
C LYS A 102 15.95 0.75 6.73
N LEU A 103 15.94 1.74 7.59
CA LEU A 103 15.09 2.91 7.53
C LEU A 103 15.55 3.96 6.50
N GLY A 104 16.78 3.85 5.96
CA GLY A 104 17.43 4.89 5.12
C GLY A 104 17.42 4.67 3.60
N SER A 105 17.30 3.46 3.06
CA SER A 105 17.91 3.10 1.76
C SER A 105 17.01 2.95 0.52
N ILE A 106 15.75 3.45 0.47
CA ILE A 106 14.91 3.31 -0.73
C ILE A 106 14.66 4.66 -1.42
N LYS A 107 14.83 4.68 -2.75
CA LYS A 107 14.46 5.83 -3.61
C LYS A 107 12.95 5.79 -3.90
N PHE A 108 12.27 6.90 -3.64
CA PHE A 108 10.83 7.08 -3.85
C PHE A 108 10.58 8.24 -4.81
N ASP A 109 9.44 8.22 -5.49
CA ASP A 109 9.05 9.25 -6.45
C ASP A 109 8.62 10.55 -5.75
N THR A 110 8.13 10.48 -4.50
CA THR A 110 7.75 11.64 -3.68
C THR A 110 8.34 11.57 -2.27
N LYS A 111 8.63 12.75 -1.67
CA LYS A 111 9.11 12.83 -0.27
C LYS A 111 8.12 12.28 0.74
N GLU A 112 6.83 12.43 0.48
CA GLU A 112 5.74 11.96 1.36
C GLU A 112 5.64 10.43 1.36
N GLU A 113 5.77 9.79 0.20
CA GLU A 113 5.81 8.33 0.09
C GLU A 113 7.05 7.74 0.74
N ALA A 114 8.21 8.38 0.55
CA ALA A 114 9.45 8.01 1.22
C ALA A 114 9.29 8.03 2.75
N GLN A 115 8.68 9.08 3.29
CA GLN A 115 8.47 9.26 4.72
C GLN A 115 7.49 8.21 5.28
N ALA A 116 6.39 7.94 4.57
CA ALA A 116 5.40 6.94 4.95
C ALA A 116 5.99 5.52 4.96
N GLU A 117 6.75 5.16 3.93
CA GLU A 117 7.37 3.83 3.84
C GLU A 117 8.52 3.64 4.84
N ASN A 118 9.29 4.70 5.12
CA ASN A 118 10.30 4.66 6.18
C ASN A 118 9.67 4.41 7.55
N LEU A 119 8.58 5.09 7.86
CA LEU A 119 7.83 4.84 9.08
C LEU A 119 7.26 3.43 9.14
N ARG A 120 6.70 2.95 8.03
CA ARG A 120 6.19 1.59 7.93
C ARG A 120 7.27 0.54 8.26
N LYS A 121 8.46 0.70 7.72
CA LYS A 121 9.62 -0.19 8.02
C LYS A 121 10.07 -0.06 9.46
N MET A 122 10.10 1.16 9.99
CA MET A 122 10.41 1.39 11.40
C MET A 122 9.45 0.62 12.30
N PHE A 123 8.14 0.68 12.05
CA PHE A 123 7.16 -0.08 12.80
C PHE A 123 7.36 -1.61 12.65
N PHE A 124 7.74 -2.07 11.47
CA PHE A 124 8.05 -3.49 11.26
C PHE A 124 9.31 -3.94 12.03
N ALA A 125 10.35 -3.14 12.05
CA ALA A 125 11.55 -3.41 12.85
C ALA A 125 11.24 -3.40 14.36
N MET A 126 10.46 -2.41 14.82
CA MET A 126 9.99 -2.30 16.21
C MET A 126 9.17 -3.51 16.68
N SER A 127 8.44 -4.16 15.79
CA SER A 127 7.66 -5.34 16.14
C SER A 127 8.50 -6.56 16.44
N LYS A 128 9.72 -6.58 15.89
CA LYS A 128 10.70 -7.62 16.19
C LYS A 128 11.41 -7.31 17.50
N ASP A 129 11.83 -6.06 17.69
CA ASP A 129 12.49 -5.61 18.90
C ASP A 129 12.27 -4.11 19.14
N ILE A 130 11.66 -3.76 20.26
CA ILE A 130 11.35 -2.37 20.64
C ILE A 130 12.60 -1.52 20.86
N ARG A 131 13.76 -2.14 21.17
CA ARG A 131 15.03 -1.46 21.39
C ARG A 131 15.49 -0.69 20.17
N VAL A 132 15.14 -1.16 18.94
CA VAL A 132 15.39 -0.43 17.69
C VAL A 132 14.81 0.98 17.74
N LEU A 133 13.58 1.14 18.26
CA LEU A 133 12.98 2.45 18.41
C LEU A 133 13.69 3.30 19.48
N ILE A 134 14.09 2.69 20.58
CA ILE A 134 14.77 3.41 21.66
C ILE A 134 16.13 3.95 21.17
N ILE A 135 16.88 3.16 20.41
CA ILE A 135 18.11 3.62 19.72
C ILE A 135 17.78 4.80 18.78
N LYS A 136 16.72 4.66 17.97
CA LYS A 136 16.33 5.73 17.02
C LYS A 136 15.84 7.01 17.73
N LEU A 137 15.21 6.91 18.89
CA LEU A 137 14.85 8.06 19.72
C LEU A 137 16.09 8.75 20.29
N ALA A 138 17.11 7.99 20.73
CA ALA A 138 18.37 8.52 21.23
C ALA A 138 19.17 9.19 20.09
N ASP A 139 19.22 8.58 18.91
CA ASP A 139 19.81 9.17 17.69
C ASP A 139 19.12 10.49 17.35
N ARG A 140 17.78 10.50 17.28
CA ARG A 140 17.00 11.72 17.00
C ARG A 140 17.24 12.82 18.04
N LEU A 141 17.31 12.45 19.30
CA LEU A 141 17.55 13.40 20.37
C LEU A 141 18.91 14.08 20.24
N HIS A 142 19.97 13.30 20.01
CA HIS A 142 21.30 13.87 19.80
C HIS A 142 21.37 14.71 18.52
N ASN A 143 20.74 14.27 17.44
CA ASN A 143 20.64 15.03 16.20
C ASN A 143 19.91 16.38 16.39
N MET A 144 18.87 16.42 17.21
CA MET A 144 18.17 17.67 17.53
C MET A 144 18.99 18.59 18.43
N ARG A 145 19.77 18.06 19.37
CA ARG A 145 20.71 18.83 20.22
C ARG A 145 21.77 19.57 19.39
N THR A 146 22.19 18.96 18.25
CA THR A 146 23.22 19.49 17.35
C THR A 146 22.66 20.12 16.07
N ALA A 147 21.36 20.39 16.01
CA ALA A 147 20.69 20.87 14.81
C ALA A 147 21.06 22.31 14.42
N GLU A 148 21.72 23.07 15.29
CA GLU A 148 22.18 24.44 15.02
C GLU A 148 23.12 24.53 13.80
N TYR A 149 23.88 23.48 13.51
CA TYR A 149 24.77 23.39 12.36
C TYR A 149 24.08 23.04 11.04
N TRP A 150 22.77 22.85 11.03
CA TRP A 150 22.00 22.56 9.83
C TRP A 150 21.48 23.85 9.16
N SER A 151 21.15 23.77 7.88
CA SER A 151 20.42 24.84 7.20
C SER A 151 19.04 25.04 7.82
N GLU A 152 18.53 26.25 7.85
CA GLU A 152 17.23 26.60 8.42
C GLU A 152 16.09 25.72 7.85
N SER A 153 16.11 25.46 6.53
CA SER A 153 15.14 24.56 5.90
C SER A 153 15.19 23.15 6.49
N LYS A 154 16.40 22.59 6.70
CA LYS A 154 16.58 21.25 7.29
C LYS A 154 16.20 21.24 8.78
N GLN A 155 16.51 22.31 9.52
CA GLN A 155 16.10 22.46 10.92
C GLN A 155 14.58 22.38 11.05
N LYS A 156 13.83 23.16 10.27
CA LYS A 156 12.36 23.18 10.28
C LYS A 156 11.76 21.85 9.83
N GLU A 157 12.32 21.21 8.80
CA GLU A 157 11.87 19.90 8.32
C GLU A 157 12.02 18.85 9.44
N LYS A 158 13.21 18.76 10.04
CA LYS A 158 13.52 17.75 11.06
C LYS A 158 12.82 18.04 12.41
N ALA A 159 12.63 19.29 12.75
CA ALA A 159 11.86 19.69 13.94
C ALA A 159 10.37 19.31 13.78
N ARG A 160 9.78 19.51 12.60
CA ARG A 160 8.40 19.07 12.32
C ARG A 160 8.26 17.56 12.39
N GLU A 161 9.17 16.82 11.73
CA GLU A 161 9.21 15.36 11.80
C GLU A 161 9.34 14.87 13.25
N THR A 162 10.13 15.58 14.08
CA THR A 162 10.31 15.26 15.50
C THR A 162 9.02 15.45 16.29
N LEU A 163 8.28 16.55 16.09
CA LEU A 163 6.99 16.78 16.75
C LEU A 163 5.88 15.86 16.25
N ASP A 164 5.90 15.55 14.94
CA ASP A 164 4.83 14.77 14.31
C ASP A 164 4.99 13.26 14.53
N ILE A 165 6.19 12.77 14.87
CA ILE A 165 6.45 11.34 14.91
C ILE A 165 7.19 10.92 16.18
N TYR A 166 8.39 11.44 16.42
CA TYR A 166 9.27 10.93 17.47
C TYR A 166 8.81 11.30 18.88
N ALA A 167 8.36 12.52 19.10
CA ALA A 167 7.86 12.94 20.42
C ALA A 167 6.57 12.19 20.82
N PRO A 168 5.57 11.97 19.95
CA PRO A 168 4.44 11.09 20.22
C PRO A 168 4.83 9.64 20.50
N LEU A 169 5.80 9.08 19.75
CA LEU A 169 6.30 7.73 20.01
C LEU A 169 6.97 7.62 21.38
N ALA A 170 7.84 8.58 21.74
CA ALA A 170 8.42 8.65 23.07
C ALA A 170 7.35 8.78 24.17
N SER A 171 6.29 9.56 23.92
CA SER A 171 5.12 9.67 24.80
C SER A 171 4.38 8.34 24.98
N ARG A 172 4.21 7.58 23.89
CA ARG A 172 3.51 6.28 23.90
C ARG A 172 4.31 5.22 24.65
N LEU A 173 5.64 5.27 24.52
CA LEU A 173 6.55 4.41 25.29
C LEU A 173 6.74 4.86 26.74
N GLY A 174 6.21 6.03 27.12
CA GLY A 174 6.35 6.59 28.45
C GLY A 174 7.74 7.19 28.73
N ILE A 175 8.63 7.33 27.73
CA ILE A 175 9.98 7.91 27.88
C ILE A 175 9.86 9.43 27.86
N PHE A 176 9.37 9.99 29.00
CA PHE A 176 9.03 11.41 29.07
C PHE A 176 10.24 12.32 29.07
N THR A 177 11.38 11.88 29.58
CA THR A 177 12.64 12.65 29.53
C THR A 177 13.03 12.97 28.08
N VAL A 178 13.05 11.97 27.20
CA VAL A 178 13.34 12.15 25.77
C VAL A 178 12.24 12.96 25.08
N LYS A 179 10.97 12.65 25.38
CA LYS A 179 9.82 13.36 24.80
C LYS A 179 9.90 14.86 25.00
N PHE A 180 10.08 15.30 26.25
CA PHE A 180 10.04 16.72 26.57
C PHE A 180 11.21 17.48 25.96
N GLU A 181 12.39 16.89 25.94
CA GLU A 181 13.55 17.52 25.32
C GLU A 181 13.41 17.61 23.79
N LEU A 182 12.86 16.58 23.15
CA LEU A 182 12.53 16.61 21.71
C LEU A 182 11.50 17.69 21.40
N GLU A 183 10.44 17.82 22.21
CA GLU A 183 9.40 18.84 22.05
C GLU A 183 9.95 20.26 22.22
N ASP A 184 10.72 20.51 23.27
CA ASP A 184 11.29 21.83 23.56
C ASP A 184 12.33 22.25 22.50
N THR A 185 13.19 21.31 22.07
CA THR A 185 14.18 21.57 21.02
C THR A 185 13.50 21.80 19.66
N ALA A 186 12.46 21.04 19.34
CA ALA A 186 11.72 21.26 18.10
C ALA A 186 10.98 22.61 18.10
N LEU A 187 10.41 23.05 19.23
CA LEU A 187 9.82 24.39 19.37
C LEU A 187 10.83 25.49 19.06
N LYS A 188 12.06 25.37 19.58
CA LYS A 188 13.16 26.33 19.35
C LYS A 188 13.42 26.57 17.84
N TYR A 189 13.35 25.51 17.00
CA TYR A 189 13.62 25.62 15.59
C TYR A 189 12.40 25.94 14.72
N LEU A 190 11.19 25.58 15.15
CA LEU A 190 9.96 25.86 14.41
C LEU A 190 9.42 27.26 14.70
N HIS A 191 9.48 27.69 15.96
CA HIS A 191 8.92 28.95 16.46
C HIS A 191 9.93 29.66 17.36
N PRO A 192 11.07 30.14 16.80
CA PRO A 192 12.17 30.69 17.60
C PRO A 192 11.78 31.95 18.38
N GLN A 193 10.94 32.81 17.82
CA GLN A 193 10.50 34.02 18.50
C GLN A 193 9.63 33.71 19.70
N GLU A 194 8.63 32.85 19.53
CA GLU A 194 7.74 32.41 20.60
C GLU A 194 8.50 31.62 21.68
N TYR A 195 9.51 30.83 21.28
CA TYR A 195 10.36 30.10 22.22
C TYR A 195 11.17 31.07 23.12
N GLU A 196 11.84 32.06 22.54
CA GLU A 196 12.65 33.00 23.33
C GLU A 196 11.76 33.92 24.19
N THR A 197 10.62 34.37 23.69
CA THR A 197 9.65 35.15 24.49
C THR A 197 9.18 34.34 25.70
N LEU A 198 8.72 33.10 25.47
CA LEU A 198 8.23 32.23 26.55
C LEU A 198 9.32 31.89 27.58
N LYS A 199 10.55 31.64 27.07
CA LYS A 199 11.71 31.39 27.93
C LYS A 199 12.04 32.58 28.83
N SER A 200 11.99 33.81 28.29
CA SER A 200 12.19 35.07 29.06
C SER A 200 11.11 35.23 30.11
N GLU A 201 9.83 35.15 29.73
CA GLU A 201 8.69 35.30 30.64
C GLU A 201 8.68 34.25 31.78
N VAL A 202 9.05 32.99 31.42
CA VAL A 202 9.19 31.93 32.46
C VAL A 202 10.38 32.18 33.37
N SER A 203 11.47 32.80 32.87
CA SER A 203 12.65 33.12 33.66
C SER A 203 12.43 34.32 34.63
N GLU A 204 11.74 35.37 34.19
CA GLU A 204 11.47 36.55 35.00
C GLU A 204 10.73 36.23 36.30
N LYS A 205 9.77 35.31 36.26
CA LYS A 205 8.97 34.89 37.41
C LYS A 205 9.59 33.70 38.18
N ARG A 206 10.81 33.27 37.82
CA ARG A 206 11.45 32.08 38.39
C ARG A 206 11.72 32.20 39.87
N GLU A 207 12.34 33.28 40.31
CA GLU A 207 12.69 33.48 41.74
C GLU A 207 11.45 33.51 42.63
N GLN A 208 10.38 34.18 42.21
CA GLN A 208 9.12 34.20 42.98
C GLN A 208 8.52 32.79 43.09
N ARG A 209 8.49 32.02 41.99
CA ARG A 209 7.99 30.66 41.99
C ARG A 209 8.84 29.72 42.82
N GLU A 210 10.18 29.84 42.78
CA GLU A 210 11.08 29.06 43.62
C GLU A 210 10.87 29.31 45.11
N LYS A 211 10.62 30.55 45.52
CA LYS A 211 10.27 30.87 46.90
C LYS A 211 8.97 30.18 47.36
N VAL A 212 7.94 30.23 46.53
CA VAL A 212 6.66 29.55 46.81
C VAL A 212 6.86 28.03 46.86
N ILE A 213 7.56 27.43 45.88
CA ILE A 213 7.85 26.00 45.86
C ILE A 213 8.60 25.57 47.12
N ASN A 214 9.64 26.30 47.52
CA ASN A 214 10.46 25.95 48.69
C ASN A 214 9.63 26.03 49.99
N SER A 215 8.79 27.05 50.13
CA SER A 215 7.88 27.14 51.29
C SER A 215 6.87 25.98 51.35
N VAL A 216 6.35 25.54 50.19
CA VAL A 216 5.45 24.39 50.11
C VAL A 216 6.19 23.09 50.43
N ILE A 217 7.43 22.93 49.92
CA ILE A 217 8.29 21.77 50.21
C ILE A 217 8.57 21.69 51.72
N GLU A 218 8.99 22.78 52.35
CA GLU A 218 9.28 22.81 53.78
C GLU A 218 8.07 22.38 54.60
N LYS A 219 6.87 22.90 54.31
CA LYS A 219 5.65 22.55 55.03
C LYS A 219 5.26 21.07 54.87
N ILE A 220 5.32 20.54 53.64
CA ILE A 220 5.01 19.13 53.39
C ILE A 220 6.06 18.24 54.08
N SER A 221 7.36 18.55 53.92
CA SER A 221 8.44 17.77 54.52
C SER A 221 8.31 17.69 56.05
N ALA A 222 8.10 18.82 56.72
CA ALA A 222 7.91 18.84 58.17
C ALA A 222 6.74 17.97 58.64
N THR A 223 5.66 17.91 57.88
CA THR A 223 4.50 17.08 58.20
C THR A 223 4.75 15.60 57.93
N LEU A 224 5.44 15.24 56.84
CA LEU A 224 5.76 13.86 56.50
C LEU A 224 6.82 13.26 57.43
N GLU A 225 7.80 14.07 57.90
CA GLU A 225 8.79 13.68 58.92
C GLU A 225 8.12 13.32 60.24
N GLN A 226 7.12 14.11 60.69
CA GLN A 226 6.35 13.80 61.92
C GLN A 226 5.64 12.46 61.86
N LEU A 227 5.30 11.98 60.63
CA LEU A 227 4.65 10.70 60.40
C LEU A 227 5.63 9.55 60.15
N ASN A 228 6.95 9.80 60.22
CA ASN A 228 8.00 8.84 59.92
C ASN A 228 7.84 8.17 58.53
N LEU A 229 7.36 8.91 57.56
CA LEU A 229 7.27 8.43 56.19
C LEU A 229 8.61 8.67 55.49
N HIS A 230 9.04 7.65 54.71
CA HIS A 230 10.17 7.83 53.79
C HIS A 230 9.67 8.49 52.50
N PHE A 231 10.28 9.62 52.14
CA PHE A 231 9.84 10.39 50.98
C PHE A 231 11.01 11.13 50.28
N ASP A 232 10.80 11.48 49.04
CA ASP A 232 11.58 12.45 48.30
C ASP A 232 10.63 13.53 47.75
N ILE A 233 11.01 14.80 47.89
CA ILE A 233 10.17 15.91 47.45
C ILE A 233 10.98 16.94 46.69
N ALA A 234 10.49 17.33 45.52
CA ALA A 234 11.17 18.29 44.65
C ALA A 234 10.17 19.19 43.90
N GLY A 235 10.61 20.41 43.62
CA GLY A 235 9.90 21.28 42.67
C GLY A 235 10.02 20.76 41.27
N ARG A 236 8.95 20.87 40.48
CA ARG A 236 8.91 20.48 39.08
C ARG A 236 8.68 21.70 38.21
N SER A 237 9.64 21.99 37.33
CA SER A 237 9.47 22.93 36.23
C SER A 237 8.67 22.30 35.08
N LYS A 238 7.79 23.08 34.48
CA LYS A 238 7.04 22.66 33.31
C LYS A 238 7.81 22.97 32.05
N HIS A 239 7.78 22.03 31.09
CA HIS A 239 8.44 22.15 29.80
C HIS A 239 7.80 23.22 28.91
N LEU A 240 8.64 23.98 28.17
CA LEU A 240 8.22 25.15 27.37
C LEU A 240 7.18 24.79 26.31
N TYR A 241 7.39 23.70 25.59
CA TYR A 241 6.43 23.25 24.59
C TYR A 241 5.05 22.90 25.18
N SER A 242 5.03 22.32 26.39
CA SER A 242 3.78 22.01 27.06
C SER A 242 3.01 23.25 27.45
N ILE A 243 3.71 24.34 27.79
CA ILE A 243 3.13 25.67 28.08
C ILE A 243 2.61 26.29 26.78
N TYR A 244 3.47 26.37 25.75
CA TYR A 244 3.14 26.86 24.41
C TYR A 244 1.89 26.19 23.84
N LYS A 245 1.82 24.86 23.90
CA LYS A 245 0.66 24.10 23.44
C LYS A 245 -0.64 24.48 24.16
N LYS A 246 -0.60 24.73 25.44
CA LYS A 246 -1.78 25.22 26.22
C LYS A 246 -2.18 26.63 25.83
N MET A 247 -1.20 27.53 25.65
CA MET A 247 -1.47 28.89 25.19
C MET A 247 -2.14 28.92 23.83
N VAL A 248 -1.60 28.17 22.84
CA VAL A 248 -2.12 28.14 21.49
C VAL A 248 -3.47 27.42 21.41
N LEU A 249 -3.59 26.18 21.97
CA LEU A 249 -4.81 25.37 21.83
C LEU A 249 -5.97 25.87 22.69
N GLN A 250 -5.71 26.51 23.83
CA GLN A 250 -6.73 26.97 24.77
C GLN A 250 -6.88 28.48 24.75
N ASN A 251 -6.13 29.18 23.90
CA ASN A 251 -6.09 30.63 23.79
C ASN A 251 -5.92 31.31 25.17
N LYS A 252 -4.97 30.81 25.99
CA LYS A 252 -4.69 31.29 27.36
C LYS A 252 -3.43 32.11 27.42
N GLN A 253 -3.43 33.12 28.28
CA GLN A 253 -2.21 33.82 28.69
C GLN A 253 -1.40 32.97 29.66
N LEU A 254 -0.09 33.27 29.81
CA LEU A 254 0.80 32.53 30.71
C LEU A 254 0.29 32.54 32.19
N ASP A 255 -0.29 33.66 32.63
CA ASP A 255 -0.82 33.84 34.01
C ASP A 255 -2.10 33.00 34.25
N GLU A 256 -2.77 32.52 33.22
CA GLU A 256 -3.94 31.64 33.35
C GLU A 256 -3.56 30.16 33.43
N ILE A 257 -2.27 29.83 33.34
CA ILE A 257 -1.75 28.47 33.40
C ILE A 257 -1.33 28.11 34.82
N PHE A 258 -2.25 27.57 35.61
CA PHE A 258 -2.08 27.28 37.07
C PHE A 258 -1.05 26.17 37.37
N ASP A 259 -0.61 25.36 36.44
CA ASP A 259 0.31 24.24 36.61
C ASP A 259 1.77 24.56 36.25
N LEU A 260 2.13 25.85 36.28
CA LEU A 260 3.51 26.32 36.15
C LEU A 260 4.32 26.04 37.39
N THR A 261 3.66 26.13 38.56
CA THR A 261 4.21 25.82 39.86
C THR A 261 3.73 24.44 40.30
N ALA A 262 4.62 23.46 40.35
CA ALA A 262 4.27 22.11 40.75
C ALA A 262 5.31 21.53 41.71
N VAL A 263 4.83 20.72 42.66
CA VAL A 263 5.64 19.97 43.61
C VAL A 263 5.39 18.49 43.39
N ARG A 264 6.45 17.70 43.40
CA ARG A 264 6.40 16.25 43.30
C ARG A 264 6.77 15.64 44.63
N VAL A 265 5.92 14.73 45.14
CA VAL A 265 6.18 13.93 46.30
C VAL A 265 6.27 12.47 45.92
N ILE A 266 7.36 11.83 46.29
CA ILE A 266 7.61 10.42 45.99
C ILE A 266 7.67 9.68 47.33
N VAL A 267 6.95 8.55 47.45
CA VAL A 267 6.84 7.74 48.65
C VAL A 267 6.99 6.23 48.32
N ASP A 268 7.07 5.39 49.36
CA ASP A 268 7.34 3.96 49.14
C ASP A 268 6.12 3.18 48.65
N SER A 269 4.90 3.47 49.17
CA SER A 269 3.74 2.66 48.86
C SER A 269 2.55 3.44 48.33
N VAL A 270 1.64 2.73 47.64
CA VAL A 270 0.35 3.29 47.20
C VAL A 270 -0.47 3.85 48.36
N LYS A 271 -0.44 3.16 49.50
CA LYS A 271 -1.13 3.58 50.70
C LYS A 271 -0.61 4.94 51.18
N ASP A 272 0.70 5.15 51.14
CA ASP A 272 1.33 6.41 51.53
C ASP A 272 0.98 7.51 50.53
N CYS A 273 0.82 7.21 49.23
CA CYS A 273 0.35 8.19 48.25
C CYS A 273 -1.01 8.78 48.64
N TYR A 274 -1.97 7.94 49.03
CA TYR A 274 -3.28 8.43 49.45
C TYR A 274 -3.24 9.11 50.84
N ALA A 275 -2.35 8.69 51.76
CA ALA A 275 -2.13 9.35 53.02
C ALA A 275 -1.61 10.79 52.78
N VAL A 276 -0.60 10.96 51.93
CA VAL A 276 -0.07 12.29 51.55
C VAL A 276 -1.15 13.15 50.90
N LEU A 277 -2.01 12.58 50.06
CA LEU A 277 -3.12 13.31 49.44
C LEU A 277 -4.07 13.85 50.54
N GLY A 278 -4.45 13.03 51.49
CA GLY A 278 -5.29 13.44 52.61
C GLY A 278 -4.69 14.58 53.41
N LEU A 279 -3.38 14.51 53.72
CA LEU A 279 -2.62 15.56 54.38
C LEU A 279 -2.63 16.88 53.61
N VAL A 280 -2.30 16.81 52.32
CA VAL A 280 -2.29 17.96 51.42
C VAL A 280 -3.65 18.65 51.35
N HIS A 281 -4.75 17.89 51.30
CA HIS A 281 -6.11 18.44 51.29
C HIS A 281 -6.55 18.97 52.68
N THR A 282 -5.88 18.57 53.76
CA THR A 282 -6.07 19.15 55.07
C THR A 282 -5.32 20.47 55.24
N MET A 283 -4.13 20.57 54.62
CA MET A 283 -3.31 21.79 54.67
C MET A 283 -3.84 22.88 53.74
N TRP A 284 -4.30 22.51 52.56
CA TRP A 284 -4.74 23.45 51.53
C TRP A 284 -6.05 23.00 50.86
N LYS A 285 -6.87 23.97 50.48
CA LYS A 285 -8.16 23.69 49.85
C LYS A 285 -8.01 23.26 48.41
N PRO A 286 -8.48 22.05 47.99
CA PRO A 286 -8.39 21.59 46.59
C PRO A 286 -9.36 22.35 45.69
N ILE A 287 -8.92 22.59 44.44
CA ILE A 287 -9.77 23.17 43.41
C ILE A 287 -10.70 22.08 42.84
N PRO A 288 -12.03 22.30 42.87
CA PRO A 288 -12.99 21.31 42.35
C PRO A 288 -12.70 20.91 40.90
N ARG A 289 -12.88 19.62 40.57
CA ARG A 289 -12.65 19.03 39.22
C ARG A 289 -11.21 19.10 38.73
N ARG A 290 -10.23 19.42 39.60
CA ARG A 290 -8.79 19.42 39.28
C ARG A 290 -8.03 18.24 39.87
N PHE A 291 -8.68 17.38 40.61
CA PHE A 291 -8.12 16.12 41.09
C PHE A 291 -8.16 15.05 39.99
N LYS A 292 -7.07 14.31 39.83
CA LYS A 292 -6.95 13.19 38.89
C LYS A 292 -6.22 12.05 39.57
N ASP A 293 -6.85 10.89 39.57
CA ASP A 293 -6.30 9.67 40.11
C ASP A 293 -5.84 8.75 38.97
N TYR A 294 -4.56 8.84 38.63
CA TYR A 294 -3.94 7.94 37.66
C TYR A 294 -3.29 6.71 38.33
N ILE A 295 -3.42 6.53 39.66
CA ILE A 295 -3.05 5.26 40.32
C ILE A 295 -4.18 4.27 40.13
N ALA A 296 -5.41 4.66 40.44
CA ALA A 296 -6.59 3.83 40.24
C ALA A 296 -6.91 3.60 38.73
N MET A 297 -6.62 4.60 37.89
CA MET A 297 -6.87 4.58 36.47
C MET A 297 -5.59 4.95 35.71
N PRO A 298 -4.64 4.00 35.53
CA PRO A 298 -3.38 4.25 34.81
C PRO A 298 -3.62 4.70 33.36
N LYS A 299 -2.76 5.59 32.90
CA LYS A 299 -2.77 5.92 31.46
C LYS A 299 -2.27 4.75 30.62
N PRO A 300 -2.58 4.67 29.30
CA PRO A 300 -2.15 3.58 28.42
C PRO A 300 -0.62 3.39 28.35
N ASN A 301 0.13 4.46 28.57
CA ASN A 301 1.59 4.42 28.69
C ASN A 301 2.07 4.04 30.11
N MET A 302 1.20 3.43 30.92
CA MET A 302 1.46 3.00 32.30
C MET A 302 1.82 4.11 33.28
N TYR A 303 1.59 5.36 32.93
CA TYR A 303 1.80 6.50 33.85
C TYR A 303 0.81 6.43 35.00
N GLN A 304 1.33 6.45 36.23
CA GLN A 304 0.58 6.45 37.47
C GLN A 304 1.03 7.61 38.38
N SER A 305 0.10 8.36 38.91
CA SER A 305 0.33 9.44 39.88
C SER A 305 -1.01 9.98 40.35
N LEU A 306 -1.09 10.49 41.56
CA LEU A 306 -2.18 11.37 42.00
C LEU A 306 -1.81 12.81 41.63
N HIS A 307 -2.71 13.54 41.02
CA HIS A 307 -2.56 14.96 40.72
C HIS A 307 -3.66 15.73 41.40
N THR A 308 -3.28 16.72 42.22
CA THR A 308 -4.23 17.64 42.81
C THR A 308 -3.74 19.07 42.65
N THR A 309 -4.66 20.00 42.40
CA THR A 309 -4.36 21.43 42.37
C THR A 309 -5.02 22.05 43.61
N VAL A 310 -4.24 22.73 44.40
CA VAL A 310 -4.66 23.34 45.62
C VAL A 310 -4.38 24.84 45.62
N ILE A 311 -5.04 25.61 46.50
CA ILE A 311 -4.83 27.05 46.67
C ILE A 311 -3.89 27.25 47.84
N GLY A 312 -2.72 27.84 47.59
CA GLY A 312 -1.72 28.16 48.60
C GLY A 312 -2.12 29.31 49.53
N ASP A 313 -1.31 29.55 50.51
CA ASP A 313 -1.55 30.58 51.55
C ASP A 313 -1.62 31.99 50.94
N ASN A 314 -0.91 32.22 49.84
CA ASN A 314 -0.92 33.51 49.12
C ASN A 314 -2.09 33.61 48.09
N GLY A 315 -3.03 32.65 48.10
CA GLY A 315 -4.11 32.60 47.13
C GLY A 315 -3.70 32.09 45.73
N GLU A 316 -2.44 31.74 45.51
CA GLU A 316 -1.94 31.21 44.22
C GLU A 316 -2.18 29.70 44.11
N PRO A 317 -2.67 29.22 42.99
CA PRO A 317 -2.85 27.80 42.77
C PRO A 317 -1.53 27.11 42.39
N PHE A 318 -1.30 25.91 42.95
CA PHE A 318 -0.19 25.05 42.57
C PHE A 318 -0.60 23.57 42.48
N GLU A 319 0.11 22.82 41.67
CA GLU A 319 -0.16 21.39 41.46
C GLU A 319 0.76 20.53 42.34
N ILE A 320 0.20 19.51 43.00
CA ILE A 320 0.96 18.49 43.70
C ILE A 320 0.77 17.16 42.97
N GLN A 321 1.89 16.51 42.68
CA GLN A 321 1.95 15.18 42.05
C GLN A 321 2.51 14.19 43.08
N ILE A 322 1.75 13.15 43.40
CA ILE A 322 2.12 12.15 44.39
C ILE A 322 2.21 10.79 43.71
N ARG A 323 3.32 10.08 43.92
CA ARG A 323 3.55 8.76 43.31
C ARG A 323 4.60 7.97 44.12
N THR A 324 4.66 6.64 43.88
CA THR A 324 5.71 5.82 44.50
C THR A 324 7.04 5.95 43.74
N PHE A 325 8.16 5.51 44.38
CA PHE A 325 9.46 5.43 43.70
C PHE A 325 9.41 4.55 42.44
N GLU A 326 8.66 3.46 42.45
CA GLU A 326 8.48 2.58 41.29
C GLU A 326 7.70 3.30 40.17
N MET A 327 6.58 3.95 40.50
CA MET A 327 5.81 4.76 39.58
C MET A 327 6.64 5.93 39.01
N HIS A 328 7.54 6.48 39.82
CA HIS A 328 8.43 7.56 39.39
C HIS A 328 9.39 7.06 38.27
N LYS A 329 10.03 5.91 38.48
CA LYS A 329 10.90 5.32 37.47
C LYS A 329 10.14 5.05 36.16
N VAL A 330 8.95 4.43 36.25
CA VAL A 330 8.09 4.20 35.10
C VAL A 330 7.67 5.52 34.41
N ALA A 331 7.38 6.56 35.19
CA ALA A 331 6.99 7.86 34.65
C ALA A 331 8.13 8.63 33.98
N GLU A 332 9.39 8.44 34.34
CA GLU A 332 10.53 9.12 33.70
C GLU A 332 11.09 8.32 32.50
N TYR A 333 11.22 7.01 32.66
CA TYR A 333 11.92 6.13 31.70
C TYR A 333 10.98 5.20 30.90
N GLY A 334 9.69 5.14 31.25
CA GLY A 334 8.69 4.36 30.54
C GLY A 334 9.04 2.87 30.44
N ILE A 335 8.96 2.35 29.24
CA ILE A 335 9.28 0.94 28.96
C ILE A 335 10.76 0.60 29.27
N ALA A 336 11.67 1.56 29.15
CA ALA A 336 13.09 1.37 29.44
C ALA A 336 13.36 1.02 30.93
N ALA A 337 12.49 1.49 31.87
CA ALA A 337 12.62 1.16 33.29
C ALA A 337 12.51 -0.34 33.60
N HIS A 338 11.87 -1.11 32.73
CA HIS A 338 11.69 -2.56 32.90
C HIS A 338 12.89 -3.40 32.45
N TRP A 339 13.74 -2.90 31.56
CA TRP A 339 14.93 -3.61 31.10
C TRP A 339 15.97 -3.75 32.22
N LYS A 340 16.12 -2.74 33.06
CA LYS A 340 17.03 -2.77 34.22
C LYS A 340 16.68 -3.85 35.27
N TYR A 341 15.44 -4.39 35.25
CA TYR A 341 14.96 -5.40 36.23
C TYR A 341 15.09 -6.84 35.75
N LYS A 342 15.35 -7.08 34.44
CA LYS A 342 15.40 -8.43 33.82
C LYS A 342 16.68 -9.21 34.11
N GLU A 343 17.77 -8.55 34.52
CA GLU A 343 19.05 -9.23 34.80
C GLU A 343 19.04 -10.18 36.01
N GLY A 344 17.90 -10.35 36.72
CA GLY A 344 17.88 -11.12 37.96
C GLY A 344 16.83 -12.19 38.18
N LYS A 345 15.68 -12.22 37.48
CA LYS A 345 14.61 -13.21 37.73
C LYS A 345 13.76 -13.53 36.50
N HIS A 346 13.97 -14.70 35.95
CA HIS A 346 13.00 -15.39 35.10
C HIS A 346 11.87 -15.93 35.99
N ASP A 347 10.78 -15.18 36.22
CA ASP A 347 9.48 -15.76 36.51
C ASP A 347 8.37 -14.70 36.65
N ALA A 348 7.21 -15.06 36.06
CA ALA A 348 5.85 -14.63 36.45
C ALA A 348 5.31 -13.22 36.10
N LYS A 349 5.82 -12.47 35.09
CA LYS A 349 5.11 -11.25 34.61
C LYS A 349 5.03 -11.11 33.08
N GLN A 350 4.96 -12.19 32.34
CA GLN A 350 4.78 -12.21 30.88
C GLN A 350 3.50 -11.49 30.41
N ASN A 351 2.45 -11.46 31.26
CA ASN A 351 1.17 -10.83 30.89
C ASN A 351 1.20 -9.30 30.75
N ASN A 352 2.10 -8.59 31.45
CA ASN A 352 2.14 -7.14 31.40
C ASN A 352 2.97 -6.58 30.21
N GLU A 353 3.95 -7.31 29.73
CA GLU A 353 4.72 -6.92 28.53
C GLU A 353 3.89 -7.13 27.27
N ASP A 354 3.09 -8.18 27.22
CA ASP A 354 2.16 -8.44 26.11
C ASP A 354 1.10 -7.34 25.94
N LEU A 355 0.61 -6.76 27.03
CA LEU A 355 -0.31 -5.63 26.98
C LEU A 355 0.37 -4.33 26.52
N LYS A 356 1.64 -4.11 26.90
CA LYS A 356 2.41 -2.91 26.50
C LYS A 356 2.73 -2.89 25.00
N LEU A 357 2.92 -4.07 24.38
CA LEU A 357 3.19 -4.22 22.97
C LEU A 357 1.93 -4.51 22.14
N ALA A 358 0.76 -4.64 22.77
CA ALA A 358 -0.49 -4.93 22.10
C ALA A 358 -0.83 -3.87 21.02
N TRP A 359 -0.57 -2.59 21.30
CA TRP A 359 -0.77 -1.52 20.34
C TRP A 359 0.19 -1.63 19.13
N LEU A 360 1.44 -2.07 19.36
CA LEU A 360 2.40 -2.34 18.26
C LEU A 360 1.91 -3.49 17.38
N ARG A 361 1.46 -4.59 17.99
CA ARG A 361 0.87 -5.71 17.25
C ARG A 361 -0.36 -5.27 16.47
N GLN A 362 -1.24 -4.49 17.07
CA GLN A 362 -2.41 -3.92 16.42
C GLN A 362 -2.03 -3.00 15.24
N THR A 363 -1.00 -2.17 15.39
CA THR A 363 -0.48 -1.31 14.31
C THR A 363 0.09 -2.13 13.16
N LEU A 364 0.69 -3.29 13.46
CA LEU A 364 1.20 -4.22 12.43
C LEU A 364 0.08 -4.96 11.69
N GLU A 365 -0.97 -5.36 12.40
CA GLU A 365 -2.17 -5.93 11.76
C GLU A 365 -2.77 -4.93 10.78
N TRP A 366 -2.86 -3.65 11.16
CA TRP A 366 -3.32 -2.60 10.25
C TRP A 366 -2.40 -2.41 9.05
N GLN A 367 -1.08 -2.55 9.25
CA GLN A 367 -0.10 -2.45 8.17
C GLN A 367 -0.29 -3.55 7.10
N GLN A 368 -0.60 -4.78 7.51
CA GLN A 368 -0.87 -5.88 6.57
C GLN A 368 -2.14 -5.66 5.76
N GLU A 369 -3.07 -4.87 6.31
CA GLU A 369 -4.38 -4.61 5.72
C GLU A 369 -4.43 -3.32 4.89
N LEU A 370 -3.59 -2.31 5.21
CA LEU A 370 -3.53 -1.02 4.52
C LEU A 370 -2.40 -1.02 3.49
N ASN A 371 -2.76 -1.12 2.22
CA ASN A 371 -1.81 -1.08 1.11
C ASN A 371 -1.38 0.35 0.72
N ASP A 372 -2.15 1.38 1.13
CA ASP A 372 -1.86 2.79 0.83
C ASP A 372 -1.01 3.42 1.94
N PRO A 373 0.22 3.90 1.63
CA PRO A 373 1.09 4.58 2.60
C PRO A 373 0.46 5.83 3.22
N LYS A 374 -0.36 6.58 2.47
CA LYS A 374 -1.05 7.79 2.99
C LYS A 374 -2.10 7.42 4.03
N GLU A 375 -2.92 6.41 3.74
CA GLU A 375 -3.95 5.93 4.65
C GLU A 375 -3.36 5.36 5.94
N PHE A 376 -2.23 4.65 5.84
CA PHE A 376 -1.45 4.20 7.00
C PHE A 376 -0.99 5.38 7.86
N MET A 377 -0.43 6.42 7.24
CA MET A 377 0.04 7.62 7.94
C MET A 377 -1.08 8.38 8.65
N GLU A 378 -2.23 8.55 8.01
CA GLU A 378 -3.39 9.20 8.63
C GLU A 378 -3.91 8.39 9.82
N THR A 379 -4.03 7.07 9.67
CA THR A 379 -4.47 6.18 10.73
C THR A 379 -3.51 6.20 11.91
N LEU A 380 -2.20 6.16 11.64
CA LEU A 380 -1.16 6.23 12.63
C LEU A 380 -1.17 7.58 13.38
N LYS A 381 -1.27 8.69 12.66
CA LYS A 381 -1.38 10.03 13.27
C LYS A 381 -2.60 10.13 14.18
N MET A 382 -3.76 9.65 13.72
CA MET A 382 -4.95 9.65 14.57
C MET A 382 -4.74 8.87 15.87
N ASP A 383 -4.09 7.72 15.81
CA ASP A 383 -3.84 6.88 16.99
C ASP A 383 -2.79 7.46 17.93
N LEU A 384 -1.73 8.07 17.40
CA LEU A 384 -0.65 8.68 18.17
C LEU A 384 -1.03 10.00 18.86
N PHE A 385 -1.91 10.82 18.24
CA PHE A 385 -2.21 12.18 18.70
C PHE A 385 -3.52 12.33 19.45
N SER A 386 -4.40 11.31 19.44
CA SER A 386 -5.68 11.43 20.13
C SER A 386 -5.50 11.51 21.66
N SER A 387 -6.04 12.55 22.28
CA SER A 387 -6.37 12.51 23.70
C SER A 387 -7.38 11.38 23.94
N GLN A 388 -7.45 10.84 25.16
CA GLN A 388 -8.32 9.70 25.45
C GLN A 388 -9.47 10.11 26.35
N VAL A 389 -10.61 9.41 26.17
CA VAL A 389 -11.74 9.40 27.10
C VAL A 389 -11.86 8.01 27.70
N PHE A 390 -12.17 7.96 28.98
CA PHE A 390 -12.39 6.73 29.74
C PHE A 390 -13.88 6.60 30.02
N VAL A 391 -14.46 5.51 29.51
CA VAL A 391 -15.88 5.20 29.68
C VAL A 391 -16.02 3.83 30.36
N PHE A 392 -17.17 3.58 30.96
CA PHE A 392 -17.43 2.38 31.75
C PHE A 392 -18.39 1.45 31.01
N THR A 393 -18.15 0.15 31.08
CA THR A 393 -19.19 -0.84 30.81
C THR A 393 -20.22 -0.86 31.94
N PRO A 394 -21.44 -1.38 31.76
CA PRO A 394 -22.41 -1.57 32.84
C PRO A 394 -21.88 -2.43 34.01
N LYS A 395 -20.83 -3.23 33.77
CA LYS A 395 -20.16 -4.04 34.79
C LYS A 395 -19.09 -3.27 35.58
N GLY A 396 -18.82 -2.00 35.22
CA GLY A 396 -17.80 -1.15 35.84
C GLY A 396 -16.39 -1.31 35.23
N GLU A 397 -16.23 -2.05 34.15
CA GLU A 397 -14.94 -2.15 33.45
C GLU A 397 -14.64 -0.84 32.71
N VAL A 398 -13.40 -0.36 32.79
CA VAL A 398 -12.94 0.86 32.15
C VAL A 398 -12.49 0.56 30.72
N ILE A 399 -13.03 1.29 29.76
CA ILE A 399 -12.64 1.22 28.35
C ILE A 399 -12.04 2.58 27.94
N ASP A 400 -10.81 2.55 27.42
CA ASP A 400 -10.12 3.70 26.86
C ASP A 400 -10.46 3.88 25.37
N LEU A 401 -10.80 5.10 24.98
CA LEU A 401 -11.13 5.46 23.61
C LEU A 401 -10.48 6.79 23.22
N PRO A 402 -10.19 7.05 21.95
CA PRO A 402 -9.80 8.39 21.48
C PRO A 402 -10.83 9.46 21.84
N ALA A 403 -10.38 10.67 22.17
CA ALA A 403 -11.30 11.78 22.43
C ALA A 403 -12.19 12.06 21.21
N GLY A 404 -13.47 12.29 21.45
CA GLY A 404 -14.48 12.46 20.42
C GLY A 404 -15.06 11.14 19.89
N SER A 405 -14.65 10.00 20.48
CA SER A 405 -15.23 8.67 20.15
C SER A 405 -16.71 8.62 20.45
N THR A 406 -17.36 7.72 19.74
CA THR A 406 -18.80 7.51 19.76
C THR A 406 -19.15 6.12 20.32
N PRO A 407 -20.41 5.81 20.62
CA PRO A 407 -20.85 4.46 20.97
C PRO A 407 -20.45 3.40 19.96
N LEU A 408 -20.31 3.79 18.68
CA LEU A 408 -19.84 2.90 17.63
C LEU A 408 -18.38 2.47 17.89
N ASP A 409 -17.50 3.42 18.23
CA ASP A 409 -16.10 3.12 18.59
C ASP A 409 -16.01 2.19 19.80
N PHE A 410 -16.85 2.45 20.82
CA PHE A 410 -16.96 1.61 22.01
C PHE A 410 -17.41 0.18 21.66
N ALA A 411 -18.42 0.03 20.79
CA ALA A 411 -18.92 -1.27 20.36
C ALA A 411 -17.84 -2.12 19.68
N PHE A 412 -17.07 -1.51 18.74
CA PHE A 412 -15.96 -2.19 18.07
C PHE A 412 -14.76 -2.47 18.97
N LYS A 413 -14.55 -1.68 20.01
CA LYS A 413 -13.50 -1.92 21.02
C LYS A 413 -13.82 -3.14 21.87
N ILE A 414 -15.10 -3.36 22.22
CA ILE A 414 -15.53 -4.54 22.99
C ILE A 414 -15.39 -5.81 22.12
N HIS A 415 -16.06 -5.84 20.97
CA HIS A 415 -16.01 -6.98 20.06
C HIS A 415 -16.47 -6.59 18.66
N THR A 416 -15.84 -7.16 17.63
CA THR A 416 -16.19 -6.88 16.23
C THR A 416 -17.67 -7.18 15.92
N ASP A 417 -18.21 -8.29 16.44
CA ASP A 417 -19.60 -8.67 16.20
C ASP A 417 -20.60 -7.73 16.89
N VAL A 418 -20.25 -7.19 18.07
CA VAL A 418 -21.05 -6.17 18.78
C VAL A 418 -21.07 -4.89 17.95
N GLY A 419 -19.91 -4.48 17.43
CA GLY A 419 -19.80 -3.35 16.52
C GLY A 419 -20.62 -3.52 15.27
N CYS A 420 -20.52 -4.66 14.57
CA CYS A 420 -21.25 -4.93 13.34
C CYS A 420 -22.79 -4.99 13.54
N LYS A 421 -23.25 -5.39 14.71
CA LYS A 421 -24.69 -5.51 15.03
C LYS A 421 -25.22 -4.30 15.80
N CYS A 422 -24.44 -3.25 15.99
CA CYS A 422 -24.84 -2.06 16.72
C CYS A 422 -25.96 -1.30 16.00
N VAL A 423 -27.02 -0.99 16.72
CA VAL A 423 -28.16 -0.19 16.22
C VAL A 423 -28.39 1.08 17.05
N GLY A 424 -27.80 1.18 18.23
CA GLY A 424 -27.87 2.32 19.13
C GLY A 424 -27.14 2.04 20.43
N ALA A 425 -27.19 2.97 21.38
CA ALA A 425 -26.60 2.81 22.69
C ALA A 425 -27.42 3.51 23.78
N LYS A 426 -27.19 3.10 25.03
CA LYS A 426 -27.60 3.87 26.20
C LYS A 426 -26.36 4.44 26.86
N VAL A 427 -26.34 5.75 27.08
CA VAL A 427 -25.31 6.46 27.82
C VAL A 427 -25.93 6.98 29.11
N ASN A 428 -25.39 6.56 30.25
CA ASN A 428 -25.92 6.90 31.60
C ASN A 428 -27.43 6.58 31.72
N GLY A 429 -27.84 5.43 31.14
CA GLY A 429 -29.25 4.96 31.12
C GLY A 429 -30.17 5.62 30.10
N LYS A 430 -29.70 6.61 29.33
CA LYS A 430 -30.50 7.29 28.28
C LYS A 430 -30.15 6.77 26.90
N MET A 431 -31.15 6.49 26.07
CA MET A 431 -30.94 6.11 24.65
C MET A 431 -30.28 7.27 23.90
N VAL A 432 -29.25 6.97 23.14
CA VAL A 432 -28.52 7.91 22.28
C VAL A 432 -28.27 7.29 20.89
N THR A 433 -28.01 8.14 19.92
CA THR A 433 -27.64 7.72 18.57
C THR A 433 -26.18 7.21 18.54
N ILE A 434 -25.84 6.46 17.50
CA ILE A 434 -24.48 5.87 17.33
C ILE A 434 -23.38 6.91 17.13
N ASP A 435 -23.73 8.15 16.77
CA ASP A 435 -22.84 9.29 16.54
C ASP A 435 -22.70 10.23 17.77
N HIS A 436 -23.36 9.89 18.87
CA HIS A 436 -23.24 10.65 20.14
C HIS A 436 -21.80 10.66 20.61
N GLN A 437 -21.28 11.85 21.01
CA GLN A 437 -19.92 11.98 21.54
C GLN A 437 -19.83 11.56 23.00
N LEU A 438 -18.95 10.61 23.30
CA LEU A 438 -18.71 10.10 24.65
C LEU A 438 -17.81 11.02 25.45
N ASN A 439 -18.09 11.14 26.75
CA ASN A 439 -17.32 11.91 27.72
C ASN A 439 -16.70 11.01 28.79
N ASN A 440 -15.67 11.53 29.49
CA ASN A 440 -15.07 10.83 30.62
C ASN A 440 -16.10 10.51 31.68
N GLY A 441 -16.16 9.26 32.12
CA GLY A 441 -17.03 8.79 33.18
C GLY A 441 -18.40 8.30 32.70
N ASP A 442 -18.69 8.35 31.38
CA ASP A 442 -19.95 7.84 30.87
C ASP A 442 -20.04 6.31 30.99
N ILE A 443 -21.20 5.81 31.40
CA ILE A 443 -21.53 4.38 31.41
C ILE A 443 -22.24 4.06 30.10
N VAL A 444 -21.67 3.18 29.28
CA VAL A 444 -22.11 2.90 27.93
C VAL A 444 -22.62 1.45 27.81
N GLU A 445 -23.87 1.28 27.37
CA GLU A 445 -24.49 -0.01 27.05
C GLU A 445 -24.84 -0.01 25.56
N ILE A 446 -24.34 -0.99 24.81
CA ILE A 446 -24.62 -1.09 23.36
C ILE A 446 -25.89 -1.90 23.12
N VAL A 447 -26.76 -1.36 22.27
CA VAL A 447 -27.96 -2.04 21.79
C VAL A 447 -27.65 -2.68 20.44
N THR A 448 -27.77 -4.01 20.38
CA THR A 448 -27.51 -4.81 19.17
C THR A 448 -28.79 -5.42 18.60
N SER A 449 -28.84 -5.61 17.29
CA SER A 449 -29.92 -6.32 16.61
C SER A 449 -29.36 -7.45 15.73
N SER A 450 -29.97 -8.62 15.80
CA SER A 450 -29.65 -9.75 14.91
C SER A 450 -30.01 -9.45 13.44
N ASN A 451 -30.93 -8.54 13.20
CA ASN A 451 -31.42 -8.14 11.87
C ASN A 451 -30.65 -6.95 11.29
N SER A 452 -29.58 -6.50 11.96
CA SER A 452 -28.73 -5.44 11.44
C SER A 452 -28.06 -5.88 10.14
N SER A 453 -28.12 -5.05 9.09
CA SER A 453 -27.40 -5.26 7.83
C SER A 453 -25.88 -5.05 7.95
N GLY A 454 -25.42 -4.67 9.14
CA GLY A 454 -24.00 -4.37 9.41
C GLY A 454 -23.58 -2.94 9.09
N PRO A 455 -22.27 -2.65 9.14
CA PRO A 455 -21.70 -1.35 8.88
C PRO A 455 -22.02 -0.80 7.48
N SER A 456 -22.41 0.47 7.40
CA SER A 456 -22.54 1.24 6.16
C SER A 456 -21.31 2.11 5.92
N VAL A 457 -21.17 2.67 4.71
CA VAL A 457 -20.08 3.60 4.37
C VAL A 457 -20.12 4.86 5.25
N ASP A 458 -21.30 5.29 5.67
CA ASP A 458 -21.46 6.47 6.53
C ASP A 458 -20.90 6.26 7.94
N TRP A 459 -20.79 5.02 8.40
CA TRP A 459 -20.15 4.71 9.68
C TRP A 459 -18.67 5.10 9.72
N LEU A 460 -17.99 5.14 8.57
CA LEU A 460 -16.60 5.64 8.48
C LEU A 460 -16.48 7.13 8.82
N LYS A 461 -17.54 7.93 8.66
CA LYS A 461 -17.57 9.35 9.04
C LYS A 461 -17.80 9.50 10.53
N ILE A 462 -18.58 8.60 11.14
CA ILE A 462 -18.94 8.59 12.56
C ILE A 462 -17.78 8.08 13.41
N ALA A 463 -17.20 6.95 13.04
CA ALA A 463 -16.12 6.30 13.78
C ALA A 463 -14.87 7.19 13.85
N LYS A 464 -14.34 7.37 15.07
CA LYS A 464 -13.14 8.15 15.37
C LYS A 464 -11.92 7.28 15.68
N SER A 465 -12.14 6.07 16.20
CA SER A 465 -11.04 5.14 16.48
C SER A 465 -10.55 4.45 15.20
N SER A 466 -9.23 4.26 15.12
CA SER A 466 -8.58 3.50 14.07
C SER A 466 -9.11 2.06 14.00
N THR A 467 -9.31 1.42 15.15
CA THR A 467 -9.86 0.06 15.27
C THR A 467 -11.25 -0.06 14.63
N ALA A 468 -12.19 0.83 14.99
CA ALA A 468 -13.53 0.80 14.41
C ALA A 468 -13.49 1.02 12.89
N ARG A 469 -12.76 2.04 12.42
CA ARG A 469 -12.63 2.33 10.98
C ARG A 469 -12.04 1.17 10.20
N THR A 470 -11.01 0.52 10.73
CA THR A 470 -10.40 -0.67 10.09
C THR A 470 -11.40 -1.83 10.01
N LYS A 471 -12.09 -2.15 11.11
CA LYS A 471 -13.10 -3.23 11.14
C LYS A 471 -14.29 -2.95 10.23
N ILE A 472 -14.77 -1.69 10.18
CA ILE A 472 -15.81 -1.27 9.24
C ILE A 472 -15.35 -1.45 7.79
N ARG A 473 -14.12 -1.00 7.44
CA ARG A 473 -13.57 -1.19 6.09
C ARG A 473 -13.45 -2.67 5.73
N GLN A 474 -12.96 -3.51 6.65
CA GLN A 474 -12.89 -4.96 6.45
C GLN A 474 -14.25 -5.56 6.14
N PHE A 475 -15.27 -5.18 6.92
CA PHE A 475 -16.64 -5.62 6.69
C PHE A 475 -17.15 -5.19 5.31
N LEU A 476 -17.00 -3.91 4.96
CA LEU A 476 -17.42 -3.36 3.67
C LEU A 476 -16.67 -4.02 2.49
N ARG A 477 -15.35 -4.25 2.62
CA ARG A 477 -14.56 -4.99 1.61
C ARG A 477 -15.08 -6.41 1.44
N LYS A 478 -15.42 -7.11 2.54
CA LYS A 478 -15.99 -8.47 2.47
C LYS A 478 -17.38 -8.48 1.83
N ALA A 479 -18.23 -7.52 2.18
CA ALA A 479 -19.58 -7.38 1.64
C ALA A 479 -19.57 -7.00 0.15
N ASN A 480 -18.70 -6.11 -0.28
CA ASN A 480 -18.58 -5.65 -1.66
C ASN A 480 -17.72 -6.56 -2.54
N LYS A 481 -17.03 -7.54 -1.96
CA LYS A 481 -16.11 -8.41 -2.69
C LYS A 481 -16.68 -9.01 -3.99
N PRO A 482 -17.92 -9.54 -4.03
CA PRO A 482 -18.50 -10.07 -5.28
C PRO A 482 -18.67 -9.00 -6.34
N ASP A 483 -19.15 -7.81 -5.97
CA ASP A 483 -19.38 -6.70 -6.89
C ASP A 483 -18.06 -6.11 -7.41
N ASP A 484 -17.06 -6.00 -6.56
CA ASP A 484 -15.74 -5.49 -6.92
C ASP A 484 -15.01 -6.43 -7.88
N ILE A 485 -15.17 -7.76 -7.74
CA ILE A 485 -14.66 -8.75 -8.68
C ILE A 485 -15.29 -8.55 -10.07
N VAL A 486 -16.61 -8.38 -10.13
CA VAL A 486 -17.32 -8.16 -11.40
C VAL A 486 -16.86 -6.85 -12.04
N LYS A 487 -16.82 -5.76 -11.31
CA LYS A 487 -16.35 -4.45 -11.79
C LYS A 487 -14.89 -4.47 -12.23
N GLY A 488 -14.03 -5.17 -11.50
CA GLY A 488 -12.62 -5.34 -11.85
C GLY A 488 -12.43 -6.12 -13.15
N LYS A 489 -13.20 -7.18 -13.35
CA LYS A 489 -13.21 -7.95 -14.60
C LYS A 489 -13.68 -7.11 -15.78
N GLU A 490 -14.79 -6.38 -15.62
CA GLU A 490 -15.29 -5.45 -16.64
C GLU A 490 -14.29 -4.34 -16.97
N ALA A 491 -13.58 -3.81 -15.96
CA ALA A 491 -12.56 -2.79 -16.15
C ALA A 491 -11.38 -3.33 -16.96
N LEU A 492 -10.92 -4.57 -16.68
CA LEU A 492 -9.88 -5.25 -17.45
C LEU A 492 -10.33 -5.48 -18.89
N ASP A 493 -11.52 -6.02 -19.11
CA ASP A 493 -12.07 -6.27 -20.44
C ASP A 493 -12.18 -4.99 -21.27
N ARG A 494 -12.63 -3.90 -20.64
CA ARG A 494 -12.73 -2.58 -21.27
C ARG A 494 -11.35 -2.02 -21.64
N TYR A 495 -10.36 -2.20 -20.78
CA TYR A 495 -9.00 -1.75 -21.03
C TYR A 495 -8.34 -2.54 -22.17
N VAL A 496 -8.50 -3.87 -22.20
CA VAL A 496 -8.00 -4.76 -23.24
C VAL A 496 -8.60 -4.38 -24.62
N ARG A 497 -9.93 -4.16 -24.68
CA ARG A 497 -10.61 -3.67 -25.91
C ARG A 497 -10.08 -2.30 -26.36
N LYS A 498 -9.88 -1.38 -25.42
CA LYS A 498 -9.32 -0.03 -25.73
C LYS A 498 -7.93 -0.11 -26.35
N LYS A 499 -7.15 -1.16 -26.05
CA LYS A 499 -5.83 -1.41 -26.61
C LYS A 499 -5.85 -2.20 -27.92
N GLY A 500 -7.03 -2.55 -28.45
CA GLY A 500 -7.20 -3.24 -29.73
C GLY A 500 -7.10 -4.77 -29.65
N TYR A 501 -7.14 -5.35 -28.46
CA TYR A 501 -7.11 -6.80 -28.26
C TYR A 501 -8.51 -7.35 -27.98
N ASP A 502 -8.72 -8.63 -28.34
CA ASP A 502 -9.95 -9.34 -27.95
C ASP A 502 -9.82 -9.89 -26.53
N PRO A 503 -10.69 -9.47 -25.59
CA PRO A 503 -10.67 -9.98 -24.21
C PRO A 503 -10.80 -11.50 -24.12
N HIS A 504 -11.57 -12.15 -25.01
CA HIS A 504 -11.75 -13.59 -25.00
C HIS A 504 -10.44 -14.35 -25.33
N GLU A 505 -9.56 -13.74 -26.11
CA GLU A 505 -8.27 -14.32 -26.45
C GLU A 505 -7.20 -14.04 -25.41
N VAL A 506 -7.11 -12.79 -24.93
CA VAL A 506 -6.06 -12.32 -24.01
C VAL A 506 -6.34 -12.73 -22.57
N CYS A 507 -7.61 -12.75 -22.14
CA CYS A 507 -7.98 -13.12 -20.76
C CYS A 507 -8.26 -14.62 -20.57
N LYS A 508 -7.61 -15.49 -21.36
CA LYS A 508 -7.64 -16.95 -21.12
C LYS A 508 -6.99 -17.30 -19.79
N SER A 509 -7.52 -18.31 -19.10
CA SER A 509 -7.07 -18.73 -17.77
C SER A 509 -5.55 -19.00 -17.70
N ALA A 510 -4.96 -19.48 -18.80
CA ALA A 510 -3.53 -19.73 -18.86
C ALA A 510 -2.69 -18.44 -18.75
N PHE A 511 -3.07 -17.38 -19.48
CA PHE A 511 -2.38 -16.08 -19.42
C PHE A 511 -2.64 -15.36 -18.11
N LEU A 512 -3.90 -15.38 -17.62
CA LEU A 512 -4.26 -14.79 -16.34
C LEU A 512 -3.44 -15.38 -15.19
N ASN A 513 -3.32 -16.71 -15.13
CA ASN A 513 -2.56 -17.38 -14.06
C ASN A 513 -1.04 -17.12 -14.18
N ARG A 514 -0.51 -17.04 -15.41
CA ARG A 514 0.90 -16.72 -15.62
C ARG A 514 1.21 -15.27 -15.24
N ALA A 515 0.36 -14.32 -15.67
CA ALA A 515 0.49 -12.92 -15.31
C ALA A 515 0.33 -12.69 -13.80
N LEU A 516 -0.55 -13.46 -13.14
CA LEU A 516 -0.74 -13.41 -11.69
C LEU A 516 0.55 -13.80 -10.94
N LYS A 517 1.18 -14.92 -11.34
CA LYS A 517 2.43 -15.40 -10.74
C LYS A 517 3.57 -14.40 -10.88
N ASP A 518 3.73 -13.82 -12.07
CA ASP A 518 4.85 -12.93 -12.36
C ASP A 518 4.62 -11.50 -11.86
N SER A 519 3.38 -11.11 -11.61
CA SER A 519 3.05 -9.78 -11.09
C SER A 519 3.45 -9.59 -9.62
N ASN A 520 3.47 -10.66 -8.82
CA ASN A 520 3.63 -10.63 -7.35
C ASN A 520 2.71 -9.65 -6.62
N ILE A 521 1.55 -9.31 -7.22
CA ILE A 521 0.65 -8.26 -6.72
C ILE A 521 -0.48 -8.87 -5.88
N ALA A 522 -0.97 -10.04 -6.27
CA ALA A 522 -2.09 -10.70 -5.60
C ALA A 522 -1.88 -12.21 -5.53
N SER A 523 -2.48 -12.86 -4.53
CA SER A 523 -2.36 -14.31 -4.31
C SER A 523 -3.30 -15.12 -5.21
N ASN A 524 -4.41 -14.52 -5.67
CA ASN A 524 -5.41 -15.16 -6.54
C ASN A 524 -6.06 -14.15 -7.49
N LEU A 525 -6.79 -14.65 -8.50
CA LEU A 525 -7.44 -13.82 -9.52
C LEU A 525 -8.54 -12.92 -8.96
N ASP A 526 -9.29 -13.36 -7.97
CA ASP A 526 -10.34 -12.56 -7.34
C ASP A 526 -9.75 -11.32 -6.68
N GLU A 527 -8.63 -11.51 -5.98
CA GLU A 527 -7.89 -10.42 -5.32
C GLU A 527 -7.29 -9.46 -6.35
N MET A 528 -6.80 -9.99 -7.48
CA MET A 528 -6.34 -9.18 -8.60
C MET A 528 -7.47 -8.33 -9.19
N TYR A 529 -8.67 -8.88 -9.40
CA TYR A 529 -9.82 -8.11 -9.91
C TYR A 529 -10.25 -7.01 -8.95
N ILE A 530 -10.21 -7.26 -7.63
CA ILE A 530 -10.48 -6.24 -6.62
C ILE A 530 -9.45 -5.10 -6.69
N GLN A 531 -8.17 -5.41 -6.85
CA GLN A 531 -7.12 -4.39 -7.01
C GLN A 531 -7.25 -3.61 -8.33
N ILE A 532 -7.68 -4.27 -9.39
CA ILE A 532 -7.98 -3.63 -10.69
C ILE A 532 -9.18 -2.68 -10.54
N CYS A 533 -10.23 -3.06 -9.82
CA CYS A 533 -11.38 -2.20 -9.52
C CYS A 533 -10.94 -0.89 -8.84
N ASN A 534 -9.92 -0.93 -7.98
CA ASN A 534 -9.33 0.21 -7.29
C ASN A 534 -8.31 1.01 -8.13
N ASN A 535 -8.19 0.76 -9.44
CA ASN A 535 -7.32 1.43 -10.42
C ASN A 535 -5.81 1.40 -10.14
N GLN A 536 -5.31 0.59 -9.21
CA GLN A 536 -3.92 0.64 -8.78
C GLN A 536 -2.96 -0.16 -9.67
N VAL A 537 -3.45 -1.21 -10.36
CA VAL A 537 -2.57 -2.19 -11.04
C VAL A 537 -2.99 -2.56 -12.46
N LEU A 538 -4.09 -1.96 -12.96
CA LEU A 538 -4.70 -2.32 -14.25
C LEU A 538 -3.71 -2.31 -15.41
N SER A 539 -2.94 -1.23 -15.57
CA SER A 539 -2.00 -1.09 -16.69
C SER A 539 -0.82 -2.06 -16.61
N LYS A 540 -0.28 -2.30 -15.41
CA LYS A 540 0.83 -3.24 -15.18
C LYS A 540 0.40 -4.67 -15.47
N PHE A 541 -0.75 -5.08 -14.95
CA PHE A 541 -1.27 -6.42 -15.14
C PHE A 541 -1.64 -6.69 -16.61
N ALA A 542 -2.33 -5.74 -17.27
CA ALA A 542 -2.68 -5.85 -18.67
C ALA A 542 -1.44 -5.92 -19.57
N SER A 543 -0.36 -5.18 -19.28
CA SER A 543 0.89 -5.26 -20.04
C SER A 543 1.54 -6.64 -19.98
N LEU A 544 1.47 -7.33 -18.84
CA LEU A 544 1.92 -8.72 -18.73
C LEU A 544 1.05 -9.66 -19.57
N LEU A 545 -0.27 -9.48 -19.56
CA LEU A 545 -1.18 -10.27 -20.38
C LEU A 545 -0.88 -10.10 -21.88
N PHE A 546 -0.68 -8.87 -22.35
CA PHE A 546 -0.32 -8.60 -23.75
C PHE A 546 1.01 -9.24 -24.11
N LYS A 547 2.02 -9.13 -23.24
CA LYS A 547 3.32 -9.77 -23.45
C LYS A 547 3.18 -11.29 -23.67
N TYR A 548 2.44 -11.99 -22.83
CA TYR A 548 2.28 -13.45 -22.92
C TYR A 548 1.42 -13.86 -24.12
N TYR A 549 0.39 -13.09 -24.43
CA TYR A 549 -0.40 -13.31 -25.64
C TYR A 549 0.45 -13.15 -26.90
N ASP A 550 1.24 -12.08 -27.02
CA ASP A 550 2.10 -11.82 -28.16
C ASP A 550 3.23 -12.86 -28.26
N GLU A 551 3.80 -13.32 -27.13
CA GLU A 551 4.77 -14.42 -27.11
C GLU A 551 4.16 -15.72 -27.67
N GLU A 552 2.94 -16.08 -27.25
CA GLU A 552 2.28 -17.29 -27.75
C GLU A 552 1.94 -17.20 -29.23
N GLN A 553 1.48 -16.05 -29.71
CA GLN A 553 1.24 -15.81 -31.14
C GLN A 553 2.52 -15.93 -31.94
N ARG A 554 3.66 -15.41 -31.48
CA ARG A 554 4.97 -15.57 -32.12
C ARG A 554 5.42 -17.03 -32.15
N LEU A 555 5.27 -17.74 -31.04
CA LEU A 555 5.62 -19.18 -30.96
C LEU A 555 4.71 -20.03 -31.84
N ALA A 556 3.42 -19.70 -31.92
CA ALA A 556 2.49 -20.37 -32.82
C ALA A 556 2.88 -20.14 -34.30
N ALA A 557 3.20 -18.89 -34.65
CA ALA A 557 3.67 -18.56 -36.01
C ALA A 557 5.00 -19.26 -36.34
N GLN A 558 5.96 -19.33 -35.44
CA GLN A 558 7.22 -20.05 -35.63
C GLN A 558 7.00 -21.56 -35.80
N LYS A 559 6.14 -22.18 -34.98
CA LYS A 559 5.80 -23.60 -35.10
C LYS A 559 5.06 -23.92 -36.42
N GLU A 560 4.23 -23.00 -36.90
CA GLU A 560 3.59 -23.14 -38.20
C GLU A 560 4.60 -22.99 -39.35
N GLU A 561 5.55 -22.08 -39.23
CA GLU A 561 6.63 -21.91 -40.20
C GLU A 561 7.57 -23.13 -40.22
N GLU A 562 7.90 -23.71 -39.08
CA GLU A 562 8.68 -24.94 -38.96
C GLU A 562 7.93 -26.15 -39.52
N LYS A 563 6.63 -26.29 -39.22
CA LYS A 563 5.78 -27.32 -39.80
C LYS A 563 5.67 -27.17 -41.32
N PHE A 564 5.56 -25.95 -41.82
CA PHE A 564 5.53 -25.65 -43.25
C PHE A 564 6.86 -26.02 -43.93
N LYS A 565 8.00 -25.69 -43.33
CA LYS A 565 9.33 -26.11 -43.81
C LYS A 565 9.50 -27.64 -43.79
N ALA A 566 8.99 -28.30 -42.75
CA ALA A 566 9.00 -29.77 -42.66
C ALA A 566 8.11 -30.44 -43.69
N ILE A 567 6.92 -29.90 -43.99
CA ILE A 567 6.01 -30.40 -45.04
C ILE A 567 6.63 -30.24 -46.41
N ILE A 568 7.28 -29.11 -46.70
CA ILE A 568 8.00 -28.88 -47.98
C ILE A 568 9.17 -29.89 -48.12
N ALA A 569 9.89 -30.12 -47.00
CA ALA A 569 10.99 -31.09 -47.00
C ALA A 569 10.53 -32.55 -47.20
N ASP A 570 9.36 -32.92 -46.66
CA ASP A 570 8.78 -34.27 -46.79
C ASP A 570 8.08 -34.49 -48.14
N GLU A 571 7.44 -33.45 -48.72
CA GLU A 571 6.90 -33.51 -50.10
C GLU A 571 8.01 -33.55 -51.14
N ASN A 572 9.12 -32.88 -50.95
CA ASN A 572 10.30 -32.99 -51.81
C ASN A 572 10.97 -34.39 -51.77
N LYS A 573 10.84 -35.12 -50.65
CA LYS A 573 11.27 -36.52 -50.54
C LYS A 573 10.29 -37.50 -51.20
N LYS A 574 8.98 -37.23 -51.16
CA LYS A 574 7.92 -38.05 -51.76
C LYS A 574 7.79 -37.84 -53.27
N ALA A 575 8.16 -36.67 -53.80
CA ALA A 575 8.14 -36.34 -55.21
C ALA A 575 9.15 -37.14 -56.05
N LYS A 576 10.14 -37.78 -55.40
CA LYS A 576 11.10 -38.68 -56.15
C LYS A 576 10.58 -40.08 -56.37
N ASN A 577 9.38 -40.48 -55.90
CA ASN A 577 8.96 -41.89 -55.99
C ASN A 577 7.55 -42.16 -56.53
N ASN A 578 6.79 -41.23 -57.09
CA ASN A 578 5.51 -41.61 -57.79
C ASN A 578 5.17 -40.67 -58.95
N GLN A 579 5.51 -41.09 -60.12
CA GLN A 579 4.90 -40.65 -61.42
C GLN A 579 3.51 -41.25 -61.54
N THR A 580 2.48 -40.51 -61.15
CA THR A 580 1.10 -40.71 -61.59
C THR A 580 0.52 -39.36 -61.98
N ARG A 581 0.08 -39.21 -63.21
CA ARG A 581 -0.56 -38.03 -63.81
C ARG A 581 -1.72 -37.58 -62.88
N ARG A 582 -1.62 -36.40 -62.30
CA ARG A 582 -2.72 -35.69 -61.69
C ARG A 582 -3.14 -34.56 -62.60
N ASP A 583 -4.46 -34.42 -62.84
CA ASP A 583 -5.07 -33.37 -63.64
C ASP A 583 -4.64 -31.97 -63.14
N ASN A 584 -3.83 -31.30 -63.95
CA ASN A 584 -3.44 -29.92 -63.72
C ASN A 584 -4.59 -29.00 -64.22
N PRO A 585 -5.12 -28.06 -63.42
CA PRO A 585 -6.22 -27.15 -63.77
C PRO A 585 -5.85 -26.13 -64.88
N GLY A 586 -4.71 -26.28 -65.60
CA GLY A 586 -4.30 -25.36 -66.66
C GLY A 586 -3.70 -24.03 -66.12
N ILE A 587 -3.05 -24.08 -64.99
CA ILE A 587 -2.38 -22.95 -64.36
C ILE A 587 -0.96 -23.35 -64.02
N VAL A 588 -0.01 -22.47 -64.29
CA VAL A 588 1.43 -22.66 -64.03
C VAL A 588 1.86 -21.67 -62.94
N VAL A 589 2.65 -22.17 -62.03
CA VAL A 589 3.26 -21.34 -60.94
C VAL A 589 4.68 -21.02 -61.37
N LYS A 590 5.07 -19.76 -61.42
CA LYS A 590 6.45 -19.37 -61.75
C LYS A 590 7.43 -19.94 -60.72
N GLY A 591 8.30 -20.85 -61.19
CA GLY A 591 9.42 -21.39 -60.42
C GLY A 591 9.19 -22.71 -59.68
N SER A 592 8.07 -23.42 -59.89
CA SER A 592 7.84 -24.71 -59.20
C SER A 592 6.89 -25.62 -60.07
N ASP A 593 7.37 -26.73 -60.52
CA ASP A 593 6.59 -27.76 -61.13
C ASP A 593 6.10 -28.77 -60.10
N ASN A 594 4.79 -29.02 -59.97
CA ASN A 594 4.14 -30.01 -59.08
C ASN A 594 3.49 -29.53 -57.81
N LEU A 595 2.94 -28.33 -57.73
CA LEU A 595 2.15 -27.89 -56.59
C LEU A 595 0.65 -28.24 -56.79
N MET A 596 -0.04 -28.58 -55.67
CA MET A 596 -1.49 -28.75 -55.72
C MET A 596 -2.17 -27.39 -55.91
N ILE A 597 -2.73 -27.19 -57.11
CA ILE A 597 -3.42 -25.96 -57.50
C ILE A 597 -4.92 -26.19 -57.44
N ARG A 598 -5.65 -25.24 -56.82
CA ARG A 598 -7.12 -25.22 -56.76
C ARG A 598 -7.65 -23.86 -57.17
N ILE A 599 -8.68 -23.87 -58.02
CA ILE A 599 -9.42 -22.65 -58.32
C ILE A 599 -10.29 -22.28 -57.15
N SER A 600 -10.24 -21.01 -56.73
CA SER A 600 -11.00 -20.50 -55.62
C SER A 600 -12.47 -20.28 -55.97
N ARG A 601 -13.37 -20.79 -55.13
CA ARG A 601 -14.82 -20.66 -55.30
C ARG A 601 -15.37 -19.26 -55.04
N CYS A 602 -14.62 -18.39 -54.33
CA CYS A 602 -15.11 -17.04 -54.00
C CYS A 602 -15.15 -16.11 -55.22
N CYS A 603 -14.30 -16.33 -56.23
CA CYS A 603 -14.19 -15.46 -57.41
C CYS A 603 -14.23 -16.21 -58.72
N ASN A 604 -14.16 -17.55 -58.69
CA ASN A 604 -14.25 -18.45 -59.87
C ASN A 604 -13.53 -17.88 -61.08
N PRO A 605 -12.15 -17.82 -61.07
CA PRO A 605 -11.39 -17.30 -62.18
C PRO A 605 -11.54 -18.18 -63.44
N VAL A 606 -11.61 -17.54 -64.60
CA VAL A 606 -11.67 -18.21 -65.95
C VAL A 606 -10.46 -17.78 -66.78
N PRO A 607 -10.02 -18.59 -67.78
CA PRO A 607 -8.91 -18.24 -68.65
C PRO A 607 -9.08 -16.84 -69.26
N GLY A 608 -8.03 -16.00 -69.10
CA GLY A 608 -8.03 -14.61 -69.50
C GLY A 608 -8.29 -13.61 -68.37
N ASP A 609 -8.66 -14.08 -67.16
CA ASP A 609 -8.64 -13.24 -65.95
C ASP A 609 -7.21 -13.04 -65.45
N GLU A 610 -6.88 -11.88 -64.92
CA GLU A 610 -5.67 -11.69 -64.11
C GLU A 610 -5.78 -12.44 -62.80
N ILE A 611 -4.86 -13.39 -62.57
CA ILE A 611 -4.91 -14.30 -61.43
C ILE A 611 -3.70 -14.11 -60.49
N ILE A 612 -3.91 -14.50 -59.24
CA ILE A 612 -2.88 -14.54 -58.20
C ILE A 612 -3.08 -15.80 -57.36
N GLY A 613 -1.99 -16.46 -57.01
CA GLY A 613 -2.01 -17.62 -56.14
C GLY A 613 -1.90 -17.22 -54.67
N PHE A 614 -2.68 -17.82 -53.78
CA PHE A 614 -2.57 -17.70 -52.34
C PHE A 614 -2.22 -19.07 -51.74
N ILE A 615 -1.11 -19.13 -51.00
CA ILE A 615 -0.63 -20.35 -50.35
C ILE A 615 -1.51 -20.66 -49.16
N THR A 616 -2.29 -21.72 -49.24
CA THR A 616 -3.20 -22.13 -48.13
C THR A 616 -2.53 -23.12 -47.18
N LYS A 617 -2.90 -23.09 -45.91
CA LYS A 617 -2.40 -24.01 -44.88
C LYS A 617 -2.91 -25.46 -45.20
N GLY A 618 -2.03 -26.33 -45.68
CA GLY A 618 -2.31 -27.77 -45.85
C GLY A 618 -3.21 -28.15 -47.05
N ARG A 619 -3.56 -27.20 -47.98
CA ARG A 619 -4.45 -27.48 -49.14
C ARG A 619 -3.86 -27.06 -50.50
N GLY A 620 -2.57 -26.71 -50.56
CA GLY A 620 -1.91 -26.23 -51.77
C GLY A 620 -2.19 -24.74 -52.05
N ILE A 621 -2.08 -24.36 -53.34
CA ILE A 621 -2.27 -23.00 -53.83
C ILE A 621 -3.72 -22.80 -54.27
N SER A 622 -4.40 -21.83 -53.68
CA SER A 622 -5.72 -21.37 -54.13
C SER A 622 -5.53 -20.19 -55.06
N VAL A 623 -6.04 -20.34 -56.28
CA VAL A 623 -5.92 -19.30 -57.30
C VAL A 623 -7.14 -18.43 -57.31
N HIS A 624 -6.93 -17.14 -57.14
CA HIS A 624 -7.95 -16.09 -57.11
C HIS A 624 -7.74 -15.11 -58.28
N ARG A 625 -8.77 -14.37 -58.60
CA ARG A 625 -8.63 -13.17 -59.42
C ARG A 625 -7.92 -12.07 -58.60
N LYS A 626 -7.11 -11.24 -59.24
CA LYS A 626 -6.43 -10.12 -58.58
C LYS A 626 -7.38 -9.10 -57.99
N ASP A 627 -8.58 -8.91 -58.59
CA ASP A 627 -9.63 -7.99 -58.14
C ASP A 627 -10.60 -8.63 -57.11
N CYS A 628 -10.31 -9.82 -56.62
CA CYS A 628 -11.11 -10.50 -55.60
C CYS A 628 -11.04 -9.75 -54.26
N SER A 629 -12.19 -9.51 -53.61
CA SER A 629 -12.26 -8.82 -52.32
C SER A 629 -11.41 -9.50 -51.25
N ASN A 630 -11.32 -10.82 -51.25
CA ASN A 630 -10.47 -11.58 -50.32
C ASN A 630 -8.96 -11.38 -50.57
N MET A 631 -8.58 -10.90 -51.74
CA MET A 631 -7.18 -10.60 -52.07
C MET A 631 -6.85 -9.12 -51.88
N THR A 632 -7.80 -8.24 -52.19
CA THR A 632 -7.62 -6.78 -52.03
C THR A 632 -7.70 -6.30 -50.57
N SER A 633 -8.38 -7.04 -49.70
CA SER A 633 -8.48 -6.78 -48.28
C SER A 633 -7.54 -7.62 -47.41
N LEU A 634 -6.52 -8.24 -47.99
CA LEU A 634 -5.59 -9.08 -47.26
C LEU A 634 -4.72 -8.25 -46.29
N PRO A 635 -4.56 -8.65 -45.03
CA PRO A 635 -3.65 -7.99 -44.09
C PRO A 635 -2.20 -8.03 -44.54
N GLU A 636 -1.41 -6.99 -44.25
CA GLU A 636 0.00 -6.87 -44.70
C GLU A 636 0.87 -8.07 -44.29
N ASN A 637 0.61 -8.68 -43.15
CA ASN A 637 1.32 -9.86 -42.66
C ASN A 637 1.05 -11.13 -43.48
N GLU A 638 0.01 -11.18 -44.31
CA GLU A 638 -0.31 -12.32 -45.16
C GLU A 638 0.14 -12.11 -46.62
N HIS A 639 0.64 -10.94 -47.01
CA HIS A 639 1.14 -10.68 -48.37
C HIS A 639 2.32 -11.59 -48.75
N ALA A 640 3.11 -12.04 -47.79
CA ALA A 640 4.19 -13.00 -48.02
C ALA A 640 3.72 -14.38 -48.53
N ARG A 641 2.41 -14.66 -48.51
CA ARG A 641 1.78 -15.91 -48.99
C ARG A 641 1.23 -15.80 -50.41
N LEU A 642 1.36 -14.64 -51.02
CA LEU A 642 0.97 -14.43 -52.41
C LEU A 642 2.08 -14.95 -53.35
N ILE A 643 1.68 -15.59 -54.44
CA ILE A 643 2.57 -16.14 -55.47
C ILE A 643 2.03 -15.82 -56.85
N ASP A 644 2.93 -15.49 -57.78
CA ASP A 644 2.57 -15.24 -59.15
C ASP A 644 2.21 -16.54 -59.87
N VAL A 645 1.06 -16.54 -60.48
CA VAL A 645 0.52 -17.67 -61.27
C VAL A 645 0.01 -17.16 -62.60
N GLU A 646 0.16 -17.97 -63.64
CA GLU A 646 -0.27 -17.66 -65.02
C GLU A 646 -1.09 -18.80 -65.56
N TRP A 647 -2.02 -18.47 -66.49
CA TRP A 647 -2.74 -19.51 -67.29
C TRP A 647 -1.79 -20.18 -68.20
N GLU A 648 -1.82 -21.53 -68.30
CA GLU A 648 -1.13 -22.30 -69.30
C GLU A 648 -1.80 -22.10 -70.64
N ASP A 649 -1.06 -22.11 -71.76
CA ASP A 649 -1.62 -21.98 -73.14
C ASP A 649 -2.75 -22.95 -73.36
N LEU A 650 -3.89 -22.44 -73.83
CA LEU A 650 -5.20 -23.10 -73.92
C LEU A 650 -5.13 -24.44 -74.70
N LYS A 651 -5.23 -25.53 -73.96
CA LYS A 651 -5.65 -26.81 -74.58
C LYS A 651 -7.17 -26.80 -74.78
N VAL A 652 -7.65 -26.91 -76.04
CA VAL A 652 -9.05 -26.96 -76.40
C VAL A 652 -9.76 -28.07 -75.61
N GLY A 653 -10.83 -27.71 -74.84
CA GLY A 653 -11.73 -28.66 -74.19
C GLY A 653 -11.94 -28.59 -72.66
N LYS A 654 -11.33 -27.63 -71.97
CA LYS A 654 -11.63 -27.42 -70.56
C LYS A 654 -12.60 -26.25 -70.35
N SER A 655 -13.64 -26.47 -69.53
CA SER A 655 -14.60 -25.42 -69.07
C SER A 655 -14.45 -25.10 -67.57
N TYR A 656 -14.74 -23.88 -67.22
CA TYR A 656 -14.61 -23.32 -65.89
C TYR A 656 -15.93 -22.68 -65.45
N ASP A 657 -16.36 -22.91 -64.22
CA ASP A 657 -17.62 -22.37 -63.74
C ASP A 657 -17.47 -20.90 -63.34
N ALA A 658 -18.40 -20.05 -63.81
CA ALA A 658 -18.46 -18.64 -63.40
C ALA A 658 -19.89 -18.23 -63.01
N ASP A 659 -20.01 -17.42 -61.97
CA ASP A 659 -21.29 -16.94 -61.49
C ASP A 659 -21.65 -15.59 -62.12
N ILE A 660 -22.83 -15.55 -62.75
CA ILE A 660 -23.42 -14.35 -63.36
C ILE A 660 -24.66 -13.98 -62.57
N CYS A 661 -24.71 -12.77 -62.07
CA CYS A 661 -25.85 -12.19 -61.41
C CYS A 661 -26.73 -11.41 -62.41
N MET A 662 -28.01 -11.66 -62.35
CA MET A 662 -29.03 -10.98 -63.15
C MET A 662 -30.09 -10.39 -62.21
N VAL A 663 -30.57 -9.17 -62.51
CA VAL A 663 -31.76 -8.57 -61.92
C VAL A 663 -32.79 -8.50 -63.04
N THR A 664 -33.93 -9.16 -62.86
CA THR A 664 -34.98 -9.26 -63.84
C THR A 664 -36.32 -8.87 -63.27
N ILE A 665 -37.25 -8.46 -64.11
CA ILE A 665 -38.65 -8.30 -63.76
C ILE A 665 -39.30 -9.70 -63.69
N ASP A 666 -40.15 -9.93 -62.66
CA ASP A 666 -40.90 -11.20 -62.55
C ASP A 666 -41.95 -11.31 -63.66
N ARG A 667 -41.62 -12.06 -64.72
CA ARG A 667 -42.51 -12.33 -65.82
C ARG A 667 -42.53 -13.82 -66.23
N ARG A 668 -43.63 -14.26 -66.83
CA ARG A 668 -43.77 -15.60 -67.35
C ARG A 668 -42.70 -15.85 -68.42
N HIS A 669 -42.15 -17.04 -68.44
CA HIS A 669 -41.13 -17.54 -69.42
C HIS A 669 -39.72 -16.90 -69.32
N MET A 670 -39.45 -16.04 -68.31
CA MET A 670 -38.13 -15.43 -68.12
C MET A 670 -36.99 -16.50 -68.11
N PHE A 671 -37.21 -17.56 -67.32
CA PHE A 671 -36.19 -18.61 -67.17
C PHE A 671 -36.04 -19.42 -68.52
N SER A 672 -37.12 -19.63 -69.28
CA SER A 672 -37.06 -20.29 -70.63
C SER A 672 -36.24 -19.48 -71.62
N ASP A 673 -36.40 -18.15 -71.59
CA ASP A 673 -35.67 -17.26 -72.50
C ASP A 673 -34.18 -17.21 -72.13
N ILE A 674 -33.84 -17.21 -70.83
CA ILE A 674 -32.47 -17.31 -70.34
C ILE A 674 -31.84 -18.66 -70.75
N SER A 675 -32.56 -19.75 -70.51
CA SER A 675 -32.06 -21.10 -70.87
C SER A 675 -31.80 -21.23 -72.36
N ARG A 676 -32.73 -20.77 -73.21
CA ARG A 676 -32.57 -20.79 -74.69
C ARG A 676 -31.38 -19.91 -75.10
N ALA A 677 -31.20 -18.71 -74.52
CA ALA A 677 -30.10 -17.85 -74.85
C ALA A 677 -28.74 -18.48 -74.48
N CYS A 678 -28.66 -19.26 -73.40
CA CYS A 678 -27.45 -20.00 -73.04
C CYS A 678 -27.21 -21.21 -74.01
N GLU A 679 -28.28 -21.93 -74.41
CA GLU A 679 -28.22 -23.06 -75.35
C GLU A 679 -27.77 -22.61 -76.75
N ASP A 680 -28.29 -21.48 -77.26
CA ASP A 680 -27.90 -20.87 -78.53
C ASP A 680 -26.38 -20.46 -78.59
N MET A 681 -25.75 -20.30 -77.41
CA MET A 681 -24.34 -19.98 -77.31
C MET A 681 -23.47 -21.18 -76.96
N ASP A 682 -24.02 -22.39 -76.87
CA ASP A 682 -23.36 -23.63 -76.45
C ASP A 682 -22.71 -23.48 -75.06
N VAL A 683 -23.47 -22.87 -74.12
CA VAL A 683 -23.02 -22.66 -72.77
C VAL A 683 -23.87 -23.45 -71.78
N HIS A 684 -23.20 -24.38 -71.08
CA HIS A 684 -23.89 -25.24 -70.13
C HIS A 684 -24.17 -24.49 -68.83
N ILE A 685 -25.42 -24.58 -68.28
CA ILE A 685 -25.84 -24.03 -67.03
C ILE A 685 -25.61 -25.10 -65.95
N SER A 686 -24.59 -24.88 -65.05
CA SER A 686 -24.24 -25.81 -63.97
C SER A 686 -25.06 -25.58 -62.73
N GLY A 687 -25.65 -24.39 -62.57
CA GLY A 687 -26.45 -24.05 -61.38
C GLY A 687 -27.30 -22.80 -61.55
N VAL A 688 -28.46 -22.78 -60.87
CA VAL A 688 -29.38 -21.63 -60.86
C VAL A 688 -29.87 -21.40 -59.44
N ASN A 689 -29.83 -20.15 -59.02
CA ASN A 689 -30.42 -19.70 -57.73
C ASN A 689 -31.20 -18.40 -57.98
N ALA A 690 -32.51 -18.46 -57.79
CA ALA A 690 -33.40 -17.30 -57.98
C ALA A 690 -34.03 -16.93 -56.67
N LYS A 691 -34.02 -15.64 -56.33
CA LYS A 691 -34.70 -15.07 -55.13
C LYS A 691 -35.55 -13.88 -55.54
N SER A 692 -36.81 -13.90 -55.16
CA SER A 692 -37.71 -12.74 -55.31
C SER A 692 -37.26 -11.61 -54.43
N GLY A 693 -37.14 -10.43 -55.03
CA GLY A 693 -36.79 -9.18 -54.34
C GLY A 693 -38.04 -8.38 -53.97
N LYS A 694 -37.86 -7.14 -53.57
CA LYS A 694 -38.94 -6.16 -53.38
C LYS A 694 -39.24 -5.50 -54.73
N ASN A 695 -40.48 -5.12 -55.00
CA ASN A 695 -40.94 -4.42 -56.24
C ASN A 695 -40.94 -5.29 -57.54
N GLU A 696 -41.45 -6.54 -57.49
CA GLU A 696 -41.54 -7.41 -58.65
C GLU A 696 -40.18 -7.69 -59.36
N GLU A 697 -39.06 -7.50 -58.67
CA GLU A 697 -37.75 -7.84 -59.16
C GLU A 697 -37.35 -9.23 -58.69
N VAL A 698 -36.67 -10.00 -59.56
CA VAL A 698 -36.09 -11.32 -59.24
C VAL A 698 -34.58 -11.24 -59.44
N ASN A 699 -33.81 -11.58 -58.38
CA ASN A 699 -32.38 -11.75 -58.46
C ASN A 699 -32.04 -13.20 -58.82
N ILE A 700 -31.45 -13.41 -59.97
CA ILE A 700 -31.05 -14.72 -60.48
C ILE A 700 -29.54 -14.80 -60.50
N VAL A 701 -28.97 -15.83 -59.89
CA VAL A 701 -27.56 -16.18 -60.02
C VAL A 701 -27.45 -17.45 -60.86
N LEU A 702 -26.76 -17.32 -61.98
CA LEU A 702 -26.49 -18.41 -62.90
C LEU A 702 -25.04 -18.82 -62.77
N THR A 703 -24.77 -20.09 -62.50
CA THR A 703 -23.42 -20.66 -62.62
C THR A 703 -23.28 -21.28 -64.05
N LEU A 704 -22.41 -20.70 -64.81
CA LEU A 704 -22.20 -21.12 -66.26
C LEU A 704 -20.83 -21.69 -66.45
N SER A 705 -20.73 -22.77 -67.20
CA SER A 705 -19.45 -23.37 -67.59
C SER A 705 -18.90 -22.70 -68.88
N LEU A 706 -17.80 -21.94 -68.70
CA LEU A 706 -17.22 -21.09 -69.72
C LEU A 706 -15.76 -21.50 -70.04
N SER A 707 -15.32 -21.33 -71.26
CA SER A 707 -13.96 -21.63 -71.70
C SER A 707 -13.01 -20.42 -71.65
N SER A 708 -13.54 -19.19 -71.65
CA SER A 708 -12.73 -17.97 -71.67
C SER A 708 -13.51 -16.74 -71.28
N THR A 709 -12.78 -15.65 -70.90
CA THR A 709 -13.37 -14.33 -70.68
C THR A 709 -14.07 -13.75 -71.90
N GLN A 710 -13.63 -14.08 -73.10
CA GLN A 710 -14.29 -13.68 -74.38
C GLN A 710 -15.70 -14.28 -74.44
N GLN A 711 -15.83 -15.60 -74.22
CA GLN A 711 -17.13 -16.28 -74.17
C GLN A 711 -18.04 -15.67 -73.10
N MET A 712 -17.51 -15.39 -71.91
CA MET A 712 -18.28 -14.74 -70.85
C MET A 712 -18.81 -13.37 -71.26
N GLN A 713 -18.01 -12.53 -71.94
CA GLN A 713 -18.46 -11.21 -72.38
C GLN A 713 -19.59 -11.35 -73.44
N LYS A 714 -19.51 -12.34 -74.31
CA LYS A 714 -20.57 -12.65 -75.30
C LYS A 714 -21.87 -13.02 -74.57
N VAL A 715 -21.78 -13.90 -73.57
CA VAL A 715 -22.93 -14.31 -72.75
C VAL A 715 -23.55 -13.11 -72.00
N LEU A 716 -22.75 -12.29 -71.38
CA LEU A 716 -23.23 -11.09 -70.67
C LEU A 716 -23.97 -10.12 -71.59
N ARG A 717 -23.51 -9.93 -72.82
CA ARG A 717 -24.17 -9.09 -73.82
C ARG A 717 -25.51 -9.71 -74.27
N THR A 718 -25.55 -11.00 -74.53
CA THR A 718 -26.76 -11.70 -75.02
C THR A 718 -27.83 -11.74 -73.95
N LEU A 719 -27.47 -12.05 -72.65
CA LEU A 719 -28.40 -12.08 -71.58
C LEU A 719 -28.94 -10.65 -71.19
N ARG A 720 -28.20 -9.60 -71.47
CA ARG A 720 -28.63 -8.22 -71.26
C ARG A 720 -29.72 -7.78 -72.24
N ASN A 721 -29.77 -8.39 -73.41
CA ASN A 721 -30.73 -8.09 -74.46
C ASN A 721 -32.10 -8.84 -74.31
N ILE A 722 -32.21 -9.70 -73.33
CA ILE A 722 -33.49 -10.39 -73.08
C ILE A 722 -34.50 -9.38 -72.45
N GLU A 723 -35.68 -9.32 -73.00
CA GLU A 723 -36.72 -8.43 -72.52
C GLU A 723 -37.06 -8.69 -71.06
N GLY A 724 -37.07 -7.67 -70.28
CA GLY A 724 -37.33 -7.76 -68.82
C GLY A 724 -36.08 -7.99 -67.93
N VAL A 725 -34.88 -8.07 -68.53
CA VAL A 725 -33.62 -8.07 -67.82
C VAL A 725 -33.17 -6.64 -67.57
N LEU A 726 -33.02 -6.26 -66.29
CA LEU A 726 -32.64 -4.92 -65.88
C LEU A 726 -31.13 -4.77 -65.82
N HIS A 727 -30.48 -5.71 -65.16
CA HIS A 727 -29.00 -5.71 -64.97
C HIS A 727 -28.43 -7.11 -65.10
N VAL A 728 -27.28 -7.21 -65.78
CA VAL A 728 -26.47 -8.44 -65.86
C VAL A 728 -25.03 -8.10 -65.59
N TYR A 729 -24.44 -8.78 -64.63
CA TYR A 729 -23.03 -8.58 -64.27
C TYR A 729 -22.45 -9.89 -63.72
N ARG A 730 -21.14 -10.02 -63.83
CA ARG A 730 -20.43 -11.12 -63.16
C ARG A 730 -20.44 -10.92 -61.67
N ALA A 731 -20.67 -11.95 -60.87
CA ALA A 731 -20.64 -11.88 -59.44
C ALA A 731 -19.27 -11.31 -58.95
N LYS A 732 -19.31 -10.22 -58.24
CA LYS A 732 -18.15 -9.76 -57.47
C LYS A 732 -18.21 -10.46 -56.12
N SER A 733 -17.14 -11.16 -55.75
CA SER A 733 -16.99 -11.85 -54.47
C SER A 733 -16.89 -10.89 -53.31
#